data_9fd75c05a6a2df994957292085f7302e
#
_entry.id   9fd75c05a6a2df994957292085f7302e
#
_cell.length_a   1.000
_cell.length_b   1.000
_cell.length_c   1.000
_cell.angle_alpha   90.00
_cell.angle_beta   90.00
_cell.angle_gamma   90.00
#
_symmetry.space_group_name_H-M   'P 1'
#
loop_
_entity.id
_entity.type
_entity.pdbx_description
1 polymer ?
#
loop_
_entity_poly.entity_id
_entity_poly.type
_entity_poly.pdbx_seq_one_letter_code
_entity_poly.pdbx_strand_id
1 'polypeptide(L)'
;MRLTPRETDKLLLHLAGNLAKERRSRGVKLNYPETIAYISSEIAEMARDGKTVAELMQEGRKLLSADDVMDGVAEMIHEIQVEATFPDGTKLVTVHDPIPAKQALIPGEVLTEDGTICLNEGRPTVEISVTSTADRPIQVGSHIHFFEVNKRLRFDRKAAWGMRPDIPSGTAVRFEPGETKTVRLVKIGGTREGYGLNGLVNGSFDDFTVRDTAFAQPKGRAFWDWRTRQMIELSRRDCAQMYGPAMGDRVRLGDTSLLIEVEKDLTVYGDEAKFGGGKSLDGQPCTHTDEECLDTVITNALIVDCTGIYKADIGIKDGKISGIGKSGNPHIMDGVTPGMIVGASTEAIAGEGLILTAGGIDSHIHFISPTQVRTALYSGITTMIGGGTGPADGTNATTCTPGAFHITRMLQSAEDLPINVVFLGKGNCSTAGPPAEQIEAGAAGLKLHEDWGSTPAAIDCCLSVAERYDVQVSIHTDTLNETGCVEDTINAFHGRTIHTYHTEGAGGGHAPDIIRASAYDYVLPSSTNPTMPYTRNTIDEHLDMLMVCHHLDKSNSEDIAFADSRIRQETIAAEDVLHDMGIFSMMSSDSQAMGRVGEVITRTWQAADKMKKQRGTLDTDCARNDNNRVKRYISKYTINPAVTHGISEYVGSVEVGKLADLVLWQPALFGAKPEMVLKCGTITASRMGDANASIPTPEPVVYTDMFGGHGKALSQSCVTFVSKWAYDHDIAEHLGLERVVLPVSHCRDISKRDMRHNDTLADIRVDPETYTVTVDGKKITCEPFSELALAQRYFLF
;
A
#
# COMPACT_ATOMS: atom_id res chain seq x y z
N MET A 1 -36.30 -18.94 -4.58
CA MET A 1 -35.00 -19.49 -4.99
C MET A 1 -34.22 -19.85 -3.74
N ARG A 2 -33.41 -20.89 -3.80
CA ARG A 2 -32.48 -21.28 -2.72
C ARG A 2 -31.05 -21.00 -3.21
N LEU A 3 -30.60 -19.75 -3.07
CA LEU A 3 -29.26 -19.34 -3.54
C LEU A 3 -28.23 -19.55 -2.46
N THR A 4 -27.09 -20.07 -2.85
CA THR A 4 -25.86 -20.08 -2.07
C THR A 4 -25.15 -18.73 -2.20
N PRO A 5 -24.21 -18.37 -1.30
CA PRO A 5 -23.40 -17.16 -1.47
C PRO A 5 -22.73 -17.07 -2.86
N ARG A 6 -22.13 -18.17 -3.34
CA ARG A 6 -21.55 -18.26 -4.67
C ARG A 6 -22.53 -17.88 -5.80
N GLU A 7 -23.76 -18.35 -5.74
CA GLU A 7 -24.77 -18.01 -6.76
C GLU A 7 -25.16 -16.53 -6.68
N THR A 8 -25.17 -15.95 -5.48
CA THR A 8 -25.39 -14.50 -5.30
C THR A 8 -24.26 -13.69 -5.93
N ASP A 9 -23.01 -14.07 -5.70
CA ASP A 9 -21.83 -13.40 -6.29
C ASP A 9 -21.84 -13.53 -7.82
N LYS A 10 -22.19 -14.70 -8.37
CA LYS A 10 -22.34 -14.90 -9.83
C LYS A 10 -23.47 -14.07 -10.42
N LEU A 11 -24.56 -13.84 -9.68
CA LEU A 11 -25.64 -12.92 -10.11
C LEU A 11 -25.15 -11.47 -10.17
N LEU A 12 -24.34 -11.02 -9.20
CA LEU A 12 -23.74 -9.68 -9.24
C LEU A 12 -22.76 -9.53 -10.42
N LEU A 13 -21.96 -10.56 -10.70
CA LEU A 13 -21.10 -10.61 -11.86
C LEU A 13 -21.90 -10.52 -13.18
N HIS A 14 -22.99 -11.27 -13.29
CA HIS A 14 -23.89 -11.22 -14.45
C HIS A 14 -24.56 -9.85 -14.60
N LEU A 15 -24.99 -9.22 -13.51
CA LEU A 15 -25.56 -7.87 -13.53
C LEU A 15 -24.51 -6.84 -14.02
N ALA A 16 -23.28 -6.90 -13.53
CA ALA A 16 -22.19 -6.05 -14.00
C ALA A 16 -21.86 -6.29 -15.49
N GLY A 17 -21.89 -7.54 -15.94
CA GLY A 17 -21.74 -7.91 -17.37
C GLY A 17 -22.83 -7.31 -18.25
N ASN A 18 -24.09 -7.32 -17.78
CA ASN A 18 -25.21 -6.69 -18.50
C ASN A 18 -25.09 -5.16 -18.52
N LEU A 19 -24.64 -4.53 -17.43
CA LEU A 19 -24.33 -3.10 -17.42
C LEU A 19 -23.26 -2.75 -18.46
N ALA A 20 -22.22 -3.57 -18.56
CA ALA A 20 -21.16 -3.41 -19.57
C ALA A 20 -21.71 -3.55 -21.00
N LYS A 21 -22.60 -4.53 -21.27
CA LYS A 21 -23.31 -4.68 -22.56
C LYS A 21 -24.10 -3.43 -22.91
N GLU A 22 -24.84 -2.90 -21.96
CA GLU A 22 -25.64 -1.67 -22.15
C GLU A 22 -24.75 -0.48 -22.47
N ARG A 23 -23.65 -0.27 -21.73
CA ARG A 23 -22.70 0.82 -21.98
C ARG A 23 -22.05 0.68 -23.37
N ARG A 24 -21.58 -0.51 -23.72
CA ARG A 24 -21.05 -0.81 -25.06
C ARG A 24 -22.06 -0.54 -26.19
N SER A 25 -23.32 -0.91 -26.01
CA SER A 25 -24.38 -0.66 -27.02
C SER A 25 -24.62 0.83 -27.28
N ARG A 26 -24.30 1.69 -26.33
CA ARG A 26 -24.35 3.15 -26.45
C ARG A 26 -23.07 3.75 -27.06
N GLY A 27 -22.11 2.91 -27.43
CA GLY A 27 -20.79 3.35 -27.93
C GLY A 27 -19.82 3.81 -26.84
N VAL A 28 -20.08 3.52 -25.55
CA VAL A 28 -19.17 3.80 -24.46
C VAL A 28 -18.10 2.72 -24.41
N LYS A 29 -16.84 3.10 -24.39
CA LYS A 29 -15.71 2.18 -24.22
C LYS A 29 -15.71 1.61 -22.80
N LEU A 30 -15.53 0.29 -22.68
CA LEU A 30 -15.55 -0.40 -21.40
C LEU A 30 -14.28 -0.11 -20.60
N ASN A 31 -14.44 0.08 -19.31
CA ASN A 31 -13.34 0.21 -18.37
C ASN A 31 -12.86 -1.17 -17.84
N TYR A 32 -11.86 -1.19 -16.96
CA TYR A 32 -11.26 -2.41 -16.45
C TYR A 32 -12.28 -3.37 -15.79
N PRO A 33 -13.09 -2.97 -14.78
CA PRO A 33 -14.05 -3.90 -14.17
C PRO A 33 -15.20 -4.29 -15.10
N GLU A 34 -15.66 -3.42 -16.00
CA GLU A 34 -16.68 -3.73 -17.00
C GLU A 34 -16.23 -4.77 -17.99
N THR A 35 -14.99 -4.66 -18.44
CA THR A 35 -14.35 -5.60 -19.37
C THR A 35 -14.28 -7.00 -18.77
N ILE A 36 -13.82 -7.11 -17.53
CA ILE A 36 -13.77 -8.38 -16.81
C ILE A 36 -15.17 -8.96 -16.63
N ALA A 37 -16.12 -8.16 -16.14
CA ALA A 37 -17.49 -8.60 -15.91
C ALA A 37 -18.17 -9.05 -17.18
N TYR A 38 -17.97 -8.34 -18.30
CA TYR A 38 -18.53 -8.70 -19.59
C TYR A 38 -18.05 -10.08 -20.06
N ILE A 39 -16.72 -10.27 -20.12
CA ILE A 39 -16.11 -11.52 -20.60
C ILE A 39 -16.50 -12.68 -19.68
N SER A 40 -16.43 -12.50 -18.38
CA SER A 40 -16.75 -13.53 -17.38
C SER A 40 -18.21 -13.97 -17.44
N SER A 41 -19.13 -13.01 -17.60
CA SER A 41 -20.56 -13.29 -17.76
C SER A 41 -20.85 -14.06 -19.04
N GLU A 42 -20.27 -13.67 -20.18
CA GLU A 42 -20.43 -14.38 -21.46
C GLU A 42 -19.89 -15.80 -21.40
N ILE A 43 -18.74 -16.03 -20.77
CA ILE A 43 -18.18 -17.38 -20.58
C ILE A 43 -19.12 -18.25 -19.77
N ALA A 44 -19.70 -17.73 -18.69
CA ALA A 44 -20.63 -18.48 -17.85
C ALA A 44 -21.90 -18.88 -18.63
N GLU A 45 -22.46 -17.99 -19.45
CA GLU A 45 -23.64 -18.26 -20.28
C GLU A 45 -23.32 -19.25 -21.41
N MET A 46 -22.19 -19.09 -22.10
CA MET A 46 -21.78 -20.02 -23.14
C MET A 46 -21.49 -21.44 -22.60
N ALA A 47 -21.00 -21.56 -21.36
CA ALA A 47 -20.88 -22.85 -20.67
C ALA A 47 -22.26 -23.48 -20.42
N ARG A 48 -23.24 -22.66 -20.03
CA ARG A 48 -24.64 -23.09 -19.87
C ARG A 48 -25.25 -23.55 -21.18
N ASP A 49 -24.88 -22.93 -22.29
CA ASP A 49 -25.29 -23.33 -23.67
C ASP A 49 -24.62 -24.62 -24.14
N GLY A 50 -23.69 -25.19 -23.39
CA GLY A 50 -23.06 -26.48 -23.66
C GLY A 50 -21.74 -26.41 -24.43
N LYS A 51 -21.10 -25.25 -24.57
CA LYS A 51 -19.73 -25.18 -25.13
C LYS A 51 -18.73 -25.84 -24.17
N THR A 52 -17.69 -26.40 -24.72
CA THR A 52 -16.60 -27.05 -23.94
C THR A 52 -15.60 -26.03 -23.39
N VAL A 53 -14.82 -26.41 -22.36
CA VAL A 53 -13.73 -25.55 -21.81
C VAL A 53 -12.78 -25.07 -22.90
N ALA A 54 -12.36 -25.96 -23.81
CA ALA A 54 -11.43 -25.62 -24.91
C ALA A 54 -12.01 -24.59 -25.87
N GLU A 55 -13.30 -24.70 -26.20
CA GLU A 55 -14.01 -23.71 -27.02
C GLU A 55 -14.12 -22.38 -26.34
N LEU A 56 -14.43 -22.36 -25.03
CA LEU A 56 -14.57 -21.12 -24.24
C LEU A 56 -13.26 -20.38 -24.07
N MET A 57 -12.14 -21.08 -23.91
CA MET A 57 -10.79 -20.47 -23.89
C MET A 57 -10.48 -19.74 -25.20
N GLN A 58 -10.97 -20.21 -26.33
CA GLN A 58 -10.78 -19.58 -27.63
C GLN A 58 -11.81 -18.47 -27.91
N GLU A 59 -13.08 -18.72 -27.63
CA GLU A 59 -14.16 -17.74 -27.86
C GLU A 59 -14.01 -16.52 -26.94
N GLY A 60 -13.55 -16.69 -25.70
CA GLY A 60 -13.30 -15.60 -24.77
C GLY A 60 -12.37 -14.52 -25.33
N ARG A 61 -11.42 -14.90 -26.18
CA ARG A 61 -10.49 -13.98 -26.86
C ARG A 61 -11.10 -13.22 -28.05
N LYS A 62 -12.33 -13.52 -28.42
CA LYS A 62 -13.02 -12.90 -29.55
C LYS A 62 -14.18 -11.99 -29.12
N LEU A 63 -14.49 -11.95 -27.83
CA LEU A 63 -15.64 -11.22 -27.28
C LEU A 63 -15.50 -9.71 -27.41
N LEU A 64 -14.29 -9.21 -27.22
CA LEU A 64 -13.95 -7.79 -27.27
C LEU A 64 -12.69 -7.53 -28.11
N SER A 65 -12.68 -6.38 -28.77
CA SER A 65 -11.51 -5.83 -29.43
C SER A 65 -10.90 -4.69 -28.60
N ALA A 66 -9.70 -4.27 -28.93
CA ALA A 66 -9.08 -3.12 -28.28
C ALA A 66 -9.81 -1.78 -28.56
N ASP A 67 -10.72 -1.73 -29.52
CA ASP A 67 -11.56 -0.56 -29.79
C ASP A 67 -12.81 -0.50 -28.88
N ASP A 68 -13.21 -1.63 -28.32
CA ASP A 68 -14.34 -1.73 -27.39
C ASP A 68 -14.01 -1.25 -25.97
N VAL A 69 -12.72 -1.12 -25.63
CA VAL A 69 -12.24 -0.81 -24.27
C VAL A 69 -11.50 0.53 -24.22
N MET A 70 -11.41 1.11 -23.03
CA MET A 70 -10.62 2.32 -22.79
C MET A 70 -9.12 2.02 -22.99
N ASP A 71 -8.36 3.01 -23.44
CA ASP A 71 -6.93 2.88 -23.65
C ASP A 71 -6.22 2.42 -22.37
N GLY A 72 -5.34 1.43 -22.45
CA GLY A 72 -4.64 0.82 -21.34
C GLY A 72 -5.37 -0.33 -20.63
N VAL A 73 -6.66 -0.53 -20.86
CA VAL A 73 -7.43 -1.63 -20.24
C VAL A 73 -6.99 -2.99 -20.78
N ALA A 74 -6.73 -3.10 -22.08
CA ALA A 74 -6.24 -4.34 -22.67
C ALA A 74 -4.90 -4.78 -22.06
N GLU A 75 -4.02 -3.81 -21.79
CA GLU A 75 -2.70 -4.00 -21.20
C GLU A 75 -2.73 -4.37 -19.70
N MET A 76 -3.86 -4.13 -19.01
CA MET A 76 -4.06 -4.50 -17.61
C MET A 76 -4.59 -5.92 -17.43
N ILE A 77 -5.09 -6.57 -18.49
CA ILE A 77 -5.81 -7.85 -18.40
C ILE A 77 -5.04 -8.93 -19.17
N HIS A 78 -4.17 -9.65 -18.48
CA HIS A 78 -3.38 -10.74 -19.06
C HIS A 78 -4.13 -12.07 -19.07
N GLU A 79 -5.01 -12.28 -18.09
CA GLU A 79 -5.87 -13.46 -18.04
C GLU A 79 -7.17 -13.15 -17.29
N ILE A 80 -8.21 -13.90 -17.61
CA ILE A 80 -9.49 -13.93 -16.87
C ILE A 80 -9.81 -15.39 -16.58
N GLN A 81 -10.12 -15.68 -15.34
CA GLN A 81 -10.48 -17.01 -14.86
C GLN A 81 -11.92 -17.03 -14.39
N VAL A 82 -12.68 -18.03 -14.80
CA VAL A 82 -14.09 -18.21 -14.45
C VAL A 82 -14.35 -19.67 -14.13
N GLU A 83 -14.97 -19.97 -13.01
CA GLU A 83 -15.58 -21.28 -12.80
C GLU A 83 -17.06 -21.24 -13.18
N ALA A 84 -17.44 -22.10 -14.12
CA ALA A 84 -18.80 -22.26 -14.61
C ALA A 84 -19.31 -23.69 -14.43
N THR A 85 -20.63 -23.87 -14.35
CA THR A 85 -21.26 -25.19 -14.25
C THR A 85 -21.62 -25.70 -15.64
N PHE A 86 -20.86 -26.69 -16.10
CA PHE A 86 -21.08 -27.40 -17.34
C PHE A 86 -22.02 -28.58 -17.13
N PRO A 87 -22.53 -29.25 -18.21
CA PRO A 87 -23.35 -30.46 -18.06
C PRO A 87 -22.67 -31.59 -17.28
N ASP A 88 -21.33 -31.64 -17.28
CA ASP A 88 -20.51 -32.63 -16.58
C ASP A 88 -19.85 -32.08 -15.29
N GLY A 89 -20.40 -31.03 -14.73
CA GLY A 89 -19.97 -30.42 -13.45
C GLY A 89 -19.22 -29.12 -13.59
N THR A 90 -18.77 -28.55 -12.46
CA THR A 90 -18.05 -27.28 -12.43
C THR A 90 -16.63 -27.43 -12.96
N LYS A 91 -16.23 -26.52 -13.85
CA LYS A 91 -14.90 -26.49 -14.50
C LYS A 91 -14.36 -25.06 -14.48
N LEU A 92 -13.04 -24.96 -14.37
CA LEU A 92 -12.29 -23.72 -14.55
C LEU A 92 -12.05 -23.44 -16.03
N VAL A 93 -12.33 -22.21 -16.46
CA VAL A 93 -11.97 -21.67 -17.77
C VAL A 93 -10.98 -20.54 -17.57
N THR A 94 -9.82 -20.59 -18.20
CA THR A 94 -8.82 -19.51 -18.20
C THR A 94 -8.69 -18.94 -19.61
N VAL A 95 -8.96 -17.66 -19.78
CA VAL A 95 -8.76 -16.94 -21.05
C VAL A 95 -7.50 -16.10 -20.93
N HIS A 96 -6.45 -16.49 -21.62
CA HIS A 96 -5.19 -15.74 -21.69
C HIS A 96 -5.27 -14.67 -22.78
N ASP A 97 -4.73 -13.48 -22.48
CA ASP A 97 -4.68 -12.32 -23.36
C ASP A 97 -6.05 -12.10 -24.06
N PRO A 98 -7.13 -11.84 -23.30
CA PRO A 98 -8.49 -11.80 -23.81
C PRO A 98 -8.73 -10.68 -24.83
N ILE A 99 -7.88 -9.64 -24.83
CA ILE A 99 -7.96 -8.48 -25.73
C ILE A 99 -6.56 -8.20 -26.29
N PRO A 100 -6.40 -8.07 -27.63
CA PRO A 100 -5.12 -7.68 -28.20
C PRO A 100 -4.67 -6.27 -27.73
N ALA A 101 -3.47 -6.16 -27.20
CA ALA A 101 -2.91 -4.88 -26.71
C ALA A 101 -2.66 -3.89 -27.86
N LYS A 102 -2.86 -2.58 -27.61
CA LYS A 102 -2.56 -1.47 -28.55
C LYS A 102 -1.23 -0.77 -28.28
N GLN A 103 -0.66 -0.96 -27.10
CA GLN A 103 0.61 -0.36 -26.64
C GLN A 103 0.66 1.19 -26.62
N ALA A 104 -0.47 1.87 -26.61
CA ALA A 104 -0.50 3.34 -26.54
C ALA A 104 -0.29 3.88 -25.11
N LEU A 105 -0.80 3.18 -24.12
CA LEU A 105 -0.64 3.44 -22.70
C LEU A 105 -0.58 2.09 -21.98
N ILE A 106 0.44 1.87 -21.15
CA ILE A 106 0.59 0.64 -20.37
C ILE A 106 0.58 1.04 -18.88
N PRO A 107 -0.56 0.92 -18.19
CA PRO A 107 -0.61 1.15 -16.75
C PRO A 107 0.31 0.20 -16.00
N GLY A 108 1.13 0.72 -15.08
CA GLY A 108 2.11 -0.08 -14.36
C GLY A 108 3.31 -0.56 -15.18
N GLU A 109 3.58 0.05 -16.34
CA GLU A 109 4.67 -0.32 -17.22
C GLU A 109 6.03 -0.36 -16.50
N VAL A 110 6.78 -1.45 -16.70
CA VAL A 110 8.17 -1.57 -16.26
C VAL A 110 9.10 -1.28 -17.44
N LEU A 111 9.84 -0.20 -17.33
CA LEU A 111 10.82 0.26 -18.33
C LEU A 111 12.22 -0.15 -17.87
N THR A 112 12.72 -1.27 -18.39
CA THR A 112 14.05 -1.76 -18.06
C THR A 112 15.14 -1.00 -18.82
N GLU A 113 16.31 -0.85 -18.19
CA GLU A 113 17.51 -0.39 -18.89
C GLU A 113 17.98 -1.44 -19.89
N ASP A 114 18.79 -1.01 -20.85
CA ASP A 114 19.43 -1.92 -21.79
C ASP A 114 20.52 -2.77 -21.10
N GLY A 115 20.76 -3.98 -21.60
CA GLY A 115 21.82 -4.85 -21.15
C GLY A 115 21.35 -6.08 -20.39
N THR A 116 22.29 -6.68 -19.66
CA THR A 116 22.13 -7.93 -18.92
C THR A 116 22.54 -7.77 -17.46
N ILE A 117 22.02 -8.64 -16.61
CA ILE A 117 22.45 -8.78 -15.21
C ILE A 117 23.22 -10.09 -15.10
N CYS A 118 24.43 -10.01 -14.54
CA CYS A 118 25.27 -11.16 -14.32
C CYS A 118 24.88 -11.84 -13.00
N LEU A 119 24.49 -13.13 -13.09
CA LEU A 119 24.17 -13.93 -11.92
C LEU A 119 25.44 -14.57 -11.35
N ASN A 120 25.50 -14.71 -10.02
CA ASN A 120 26.58 -15.39 -9.30
C ASN A 120 27.99 -14.85 -9.64
N GLU A 121 28.11 -13.55 -9.87
CA GLU A 121 29.37 -12.92 -10.29
C GLU A 121 30.52 -13.23 -9.34
N GLY A 122 31.67 -13.58 -9.92
CA GLY A 122 32.91 -13.88 -9.17
C GLY A 122 32.94 -15.25 -8.49
N ARG A 123 31.88 -16.04 -8.51
CA ARG A 123 31.85 -17.38 -7.90
C ARG A 123 32.49 -18.43 -8.81
N PRO A 124 33.25 -19.41 -8.25
CA PRO A 124 33.76 -20.54 -9.01
C PRO A 124 32.64 -21.40 -9.61
N THR A 125 32.82 -21.79 -10.88
CA THR A 125 31.87 -22.65 -11.61
C THR A 125 32.55 -23.91 -12.14
N VAL A 126 31.74 -24.96 -12.40
CA VAL A 126 32.19 -26.19 -13.05
C VAL A 126 31.08 -26.69 -14.00
N GLU A 127 31.47 -27.19 -15.17
CA GLU A 127 30.55 -27.90 -16.04
C GLU A 127 30.69 -29.42 -15.88
N ILE A 128 29.57 -30.13 -15.80
CA ILE A 128 29.51 -31.57 -15.67
C ILE A 128 28.50 -32.15 -16.65
N SER A 129 28.80 -33.36 -17.16
CA SER A 129 27.85 -34.12 -17.94
C SER A 129 26.99 -34.97 -17.00
N VAL A 130 25.67 -34.84 -17.12
CA VAL A 130 24.69 -35.54 -16.28
C VAL A 130 23.82 -36.42 -17.15
N THR A 131 23.77 -37.72 -16.88
CA THR A 131 22.88 -38.67 -17.57
C THR A 131 21.78 -39.14 -16.62
N SER A 132 20.54 -39.03 -17.06
CA SER A 132 19.39 -39.60 -16.33
C SER A 132 19.25 -41.10 -16.65
N THR A 133 19.27 -41.94 -15.62
CA THR A 133 18.97 -43.37 -15.72
C THR A 133 17.60 -43.70 -15.12
N ALA A 134 16.79 -42.70 -14.90
CA ALA A 134 15.42 -42.86 -14.37
C ALA A 134 14.46 -43.27 -15.48
N ASP A 135 13.34 -43.84 -15.08
CA ASP A 135 12.18 -44.19 -15.90
C ASP A 135 11.13 -43.06 -16.00
N ARG A 136 11.41 -41.95 -15.34
CA ARG A 136 10.56 -40.75 -15.28
C ARG A 136 11.41 -39.47 -15.21
N PRO A 137 10.87 -38.30 -15.56
CA PRO A 137 11.61 -37.03 -15.49
C PRO A 137 12.08 -36.69 -14.06
N ILE A 138 13.26 -36.06 -13.96
CA ILE A 138 13.82 -35.55 -12.70
C ILE A 138 14.03 -34.04 -12.88
N GLN A 139 13.64 -33.24 -11.89
CA GLN A 139 13.97 -31.83 -11.82
C GLN A 139 14.85 -31.55 -10.60
N VAL A 140 15.85 -30.67 -10.78
CA VAL A 140 16.79 -30.25 -9.74
C VAL A 140 16.70 -28.75 -9.59
N GLY A 141 16.26 -28.26 -8.42
CA GLY A 141 16.10 -26.85 -8.11
C GLY A 141 17.44 -26.10 -8.00
N SER A 142 17.37 -24.78 -8.14
CA SER A 142 18.53 -23.88 -8.21
C SER A 142 19.46 -23.92 -6.99
N HIS A 143 18.92 -24.17 -5.80
CA HIS A 143 19.69 -24.11 -4.55
C HIS A 143 19.96 -25.47 -3.90
N ILE A 144 19.66 -26.56 -4.59
CA ILE A 144 19.94 -27.92 -4.09
C ILE A 144 21.44 -28.23 -4.21
N HIS A 145 22.04 -28.75 -3.15
CA HIS A 145 23.39 -29.29 -3.19
C HIS A 145 23.49 -30.43 -4.23
N PHE A 146 24.14 -30.17 -5.36
CA PHE A 146 24.08 -31.06 -6.53
C PHE A 146 24.68 -32.44 -6.26
N PHE A 147 25.63 -32.53 -5.34
CA PHE A 147 26.19 -33.81 -4.90
C PHE A 147 25.11 -34.79 -4.38
N GLU A 148 24.08 -34.28 -3.72
CA GLU A 148 23.02 -35.11 -3.09
C GLU A 148 21.77 -35.31 -3.93
N VAL A 149 21.74 -34.83 -5.19
CA VAL A 149 20.58 -35.03 -6.07
C VAL A 149 20.30 -36.52 -6.33
N ASN A 150 19.11 -36.78 -6.89
CA ASN A 150 18.58 -38.11 -7.15
C ASN A 150 19.66 -39.08 -7.67
N LYS A 151 19.75 -40.27 -7.01
CA LYS A 151 20.73 -41.32 -7.34
C LYS A 151 20.64 -41.85 -8.77
N ARG A 152 19.52 -41.60 -9.48
CA ARG A 152 19.32 -41.98 -10.88
C ARG A 152 20.01 -41.00 -11.87
N LEU A 153 20.50 -39.85 -11.40
CA LEU A 153 21.37 -38.96 -12.16
C LEU A 153 22.82 -39.43 -11.99
N ARG A 154 23.46 -39.78 -13.11
CA ARG A 154 24.89 -40.18 -13.16
C ARG A 154 25.74 -39.03 -13.64
N PHE A 155 26.71 -38.64 -12.85
CA PHE A 155 27.66 -37.54 -13.11
C PHE A 155 28.87 -37.65 -12.16
N ASP A 156 29.87 -36.78 -12.34
CA ASP A 156 30.96 -36.62 -11.40
C ASP A 156 30.50 -35.96 -10.09
N ARG A 157 30.13 -36.76 -9.09
CA ARG A 157 29.67 -36.25 -7.77
C ARG A 157 30.78 -35.52 -7.01
N LYS A 158 32.08 -35.83 -7.26
CA LYS A 158 33.17 -35.11 -6.59
C LYS A 158 33.28 -33.68 -7.11
N ALA A 159 33.15 -33.49 -8.43
CA ALA A 159 33.12 -32.16 -9.02
C ALA A 159 31.93 -31.33 -8.58
N ALA A 160 30.81 -31.99 -8.19
CA ALA A 160 29.61 -31.35 -7.69
C ALA A 160 29.61 -31.08 -6.18
N TRP A 161 30.69 -31.37 -5.46
CA TRP A 161 30.80 -31.16 -4.02
C TRP A 161 30.79 -29.66 -3.68
N GLY A 162 29.86 -29.24 -2.80
CA GLY A 162 29.68 -27.85 -2.41
C GLY A 162 29.22 -26.94 -3.55
N MET A 163 28.57 -27.54 -4.58
CA MET A 163 28.08 -26.86 -5.78
C MET A 163 26.56 -27.03 -5.92
N ARG A 164 25.93 -26.04 -6.56
CA ARG A 164 24.51 -26.03 -6.94
C ARG A 164 24.36 -25.72 -8.43
N PRO A 165 23.19 -25.95 -9.05
CA PRO A 165 22.96 -25.50 -10.44
C PRO A 165 23.21 -23.99 -10.57
N ASP A 166 23.96 -23.60 -11.61
CA ASP A 166 24.15 -22.22 -11.99
C ASP A 166 23.03 -21.80 -12.94
N ILE A 167 21.89 -21.51 -12.34
CA ILE A 167 20.65 -21.10 -12.99
C ILE A 167 19.95 -20.04 -12.14
N PRO A 168 19.02 -19.25 -12.70
CA PRO A 168 18.27 -18.26 -11.93
C PRO A 168 17.60 -18.86 -10.70
N SER A 169 17.61 -18.14 -9.59
CA SER A 169 17.01 -18.57 -8.33
C SER A 169 15.53 -18.93 -8.52
N GLY A 170 15.06 -19.95 -7.81
CA GLY A 170 13.68 -20.44 -7.95
C GLY A 170 13.38 -21.21 -9.24
N THR A 171 14.36 -21.42 -10.13
CA THR A 171 14.20 -22.28 -11.32
C THR A 171 14.77 -23.69 -11.11
N ALA A 172 14.62 -24.56 -12.09
CA ALA A 172 15.14 -25.93 -12.01
C ALA A 172 15.69 -26.41 -13.36
N VAL A 173 16.65 -27.34 -13.31
CA VAL A 173 17.10 -28.11 -14.46
C VAL A 173 16.28 -29.40 -14.53
N ARG A 174 15.68 -29.68 -15.71
CA ARG A 174 14.90 -30.89 -15.96
C ARG A 174 15.70 -31.88 -16.82
N PHE A 175 15.63 -33.16 -16.45
CA PHE A 175 16.26 -34.30 -17.14
C PHE A 175 15.17 -35.30 -17.54
N GLU A 176 15.08 -35.61 -18.84
CA GLU A 176 14.17 -36.65 -19.32
C GLU A 176 14.79 -38.05 -19.16
N PRO A 177 14.02 -39.16 -19.17
CA PRO A 177 14.53 -40.52 -19.13
C PRO A 177 15.55 -40.78 -20.22
N GLY A 178 16.75 -41.23 -19.87
CA GLY A 178 17.83 -41.52 -20.82
C GLY A 178 18.59 -40.32 -21.38
N GLU A 179 18.19 -39.08 -21.03
CA GLU A 179 18.85 -37.85 -21.49
C GLU A 179 20.24 -37.69 -20.84
N THR A 180 21.20 -37.28 -21.69
CA THR A 180 22.50 -36.76 -21.20
C THR A 180 22.58 -35.27 -21.52
N LYS A 181 22.76 -34.45 -20.47
CA LYS A 181 22.83 -32.98 -20.56
C LYS A 181 24.04 -32.43 -19.84
N THR A 182 24.73 -31.47 -20.45
CA THR A 182 25.75 -30.69 -19.76
C THR A 182 25.08 -29.67 -18.85
N VAL A 183 25.47 -29.66 -17.59
CA VAL A 183 24.95 -28.74 -16.56
C VAL A 183 26.11 -27.96 -16.00
N ARG A 184 25.95 -26.65 -15.93
CA ARG A 184 26.86 -25.76 -15.21
C ARG A 184 26.43 -25.64 -13.76
N LEU A 185 27.41 -25.80 -12.87
CA LEU A 185 27.24 -25.66 -11.44
C LEU A 185 28.06 -24.47 -10.94
N VAL A 186 27.58 -23.84 -9.88
CA VAL A 186 28.26 -22.75 -9.18
C VAL A 186 28.47 -23.10 -7.72
N LYS A 187 29.55 -22.56 -7.14
CA LYS A 187 29.85 -22.76 -5.72
C LYS A 187 28.71 -22.23 -4.86
N ILE A 188 28.21 -23.04 -3.91
CA ILE A 188 27.22 -22.64 -2.93
C ILE A 188 27.78 -21.51 -2.07
N GLY A 189 26.98 -20.49 -1.81
CA GLY A 189 27.28 -19.35 -0.96
C GLY A 189 27.01 -19.59 0.53
N GLY A 190 26.89 -18.52 1.30
CA GLY A 190 26.63 -18.55 2.74
C GLY A 190 27.75 -19.16 3.56
N THR A 191 27.43 -19.74 4.72
CA THR A 191 28.38 -20.46 5.58
C THR A 191 28.82 -21.78 4.96
N ARG A 192 28.22 -22.21 3.87
CA ARG A 192 28.52 -23.41 3.10
C ARG A 192 28.31 -24.68 3.92
N GLU A 193 27.14 -24.83 4.48
CA GLU A 193 26.70 -25.98 5.25
C GLU A 193 25.52 -26.70 4.60
N GLY A 194 25.51 -28.01 4.63
CA GLY A 194 24.42 -28.82 4.07
C GLY A 194 23.77 -29.71 5.11
N TYR A 195 22.44 -29.73 5.11
CA TYR A 195 21.62 -30.52 6.04
C TYR A 195 20.38 -31.07 5.36
N GLY A 196 19.92 -32.24 5.80
CA GLY A 196 18.56 -32.73 5.63
C GLY A 196 18.13 -33.21 4.25
N LEU A 197 18.98 -33.15 3.22
CA LEU A 197 18.64 -33.59 1.85
C LEU A 197 18.51 -35.12 1.74
N ASN A 198 19.50 -35.81 1.17
CA ASN A 198 19.55 -37.29 1.18
C ASN A 198 20.30 -37.87 2.38
N GLY A 199 20.67 -37.03 3.35
CA GLY A 199 21.40 -37.39 4.56
C GLY A 199 22.82 -37.84 4.29
N LEU A 200 23.39 -37.48 3.15
CA LEU A 200 24.80 -37.81 2.84
C LEU A 200 25.75 -36.77 3.44
N VAL A 201 25.28 -35.53 3.59
CA VAL A 201 26.03 -34.42 4.17
C VAL A 201 25.21 -33.81 5.30
N ASN A 202 25.85 -33.65 6.47
CA ASN A 202 25.31 -32.92 7.62
C ASN A 202 26.45 -32.14 8.26
N GLY A 203 26.67 -30.91 7.80
CA GLY A 203 27.75 -30.04 8.23
C GLY A 203 28.40 -29.26 7.09
N SER A 204 29.57 -28.67 7.37
CA SER A 204 30.25 -27.79 6.42
C SER A 204 30.82 -28.53 5.21
N PHE A 205 30.60 -27.98 4.01
CA PHE A 205 31.23 -28.47 2.77
C PHE A 205 32.76 -28.25 2.74
N ASP A 206 33.28 -27.41 3.60
CA ASP A 206 34.70 -27.11 3.70
C ASP A 206 35.43 -27.99 4.75
N ASP A 207 34.67 -28.82 5.51
CA ASP A 207 35.22 -29.82 6.43
C ASP A 207 35.57 -31.11 5.67
N PHE A 208 36.87 -31.46 5.68
CA PHE A 208 37.35 -32.64 5.03
C PHE A 208 36.82 -33.94 5.65
N THR A 209 36.46 -33.98 6.96
CA THR A 209 35.90 -35.15 7.62
C THR A 209 34.45 -35.39 7.18
N VAL A 210 33.66 -34.34 7.04
CA VAL A 210 32.29 -34.38 6.49
C VAL A 210 32.33 -34.87 5.05
N ARG A 211 33.24 -34.31 4.25
CA ARG A 211 33.42 -34.69 2.86
C ARG A 211 33.83 -36.13 2.67
N ASP A 212 34.87 -36.58 3.41
CA ASP A 212 35.41 -37.93 3.28
C ASP A 212 34.41 -38.96 3.78
N THR A 213 33.63 -38.64 4.82
CA THR A 213 32.51 -39.48 5.30
C THR A 213 31.42 -39.61 4.21
N ALA A 214 31.04 -38.50 3.55
CA ALA A 214 30.04 -38.53 2.46
C ALA A 214 30.54 -39.36 1.28
N PHE A 215 31.83 -39.24 0.89
CA PHE A 215 32.43 -40.03 -0.20
C PHE A 215 32.59 -41.53 0.15
N ALA A 216 32.78 -41.87 1.42
CA ALA A 216 32.89 -43.25 1.87
C ALA A 216 31.56 -44.01 1.84
N GLN A 217 30.44 -43.33 1.82
CA GLN A 217 29.13 -43.97 1.75
C GLN A 217 28.93 -44.70 0.42
N PRO A 218 28.27 -45.89 0.40
CA PRO A 218 28.14 -46.73 -0.80
C PRO A 218 27.48 -46.01 -1.99
N LYS A 219 26.74 -44.95 -1.71
CA LYS A 219 26.03 -44.10 -2.71
C LYS A 219 26.95 -43.08 -3.40
N GLY A 220 28.16 -42.82 -2.90
CA GLY A 220 29.03 -41.73 -3.38
C GLY A 220 30.13 -42.13 -4.36
N ARG A 221 30.25 -43.43 -4.76
CA ARG A 221 31.34 -43.90 -5.61
C ARG A 221 31.01 -43.92 -7.10
N ALA A 222 31.55 -43.00 -7.88
CA ALA A 222 31.99 -43.02 -9.28
C ALA A 222 32.03 -41.59 -9.84
N PHE A 223 33.26 -41.16 -10.48
CA PHE A 223 33.19 -40.22 -11.63
C PHE A 223 34.40 -39.32 -11.94
N TRP A 224 34.52 -38.73 -13.14
CA TRP A 224 35.67 -38.02 -13.75
C TRP A 224 35.35 -36.56 -14.15
N ASP A 225 36.40 -35.69 -14.38
CA ASP A 225 36.49 -34.23 -14.31
C ASP A 225 36.68 -33.50 -15.68
N TRP A 226 36.07 -32.29 -15.87
CA TRP A 226 36.52 -31.24 -16.82
C TRP A 226 35.97 -29.83 -16.42
N ARG A 227 36.70 -28.72 -16.74
CA ARG A 227 36.40 -27.33 -16.35
C ARG A 227 36.27 -26.40 -17.56
N THR A 228 35.30 -25.48 -17.52
CA THR A 228 35.22 -24.26 -18.36
C THR A 228 34.59 -23.09 -17.63
N ARG A 229 34.98 -21.86 -17.96
CA ARG A 229 34.50 -20.61 -17.36
C ARG A 229 33.61 -19.88 -18.36
N GLN A 230 32.32 -19.69 -18.03
CA GLN A 230 31.44 -18.74 -18.67
C GLN A 230 30.39 -18.31 -17.65
N MET A 231 30.05 -16.99 -17.55
CA MET A 231 29.01 -16.47 -16.64
C MET A 231 27.63 -16.61 -17.29
N ILE A 232 26.58 -16.80 -16.49
CA ILE A 232 25.17 -16.71 -16.94
C ILE A 232 24.74 -15.26 -16.87
N GLU A 233 24.28 -14.75 -18.00
CA GLU A 233 23.67 -13.44 -18.14
C GLU A 233 22.18 -13.60 -18.37
N LEU A 234 21.38 -12.85 -17.62
CA LEU A 234 19.95 -12.73 -17.77
C LEU A 234 19.63 -11.33 -18.32
N SER A 235 18.76 -11.24 -19.32
CA SER A 235 18.34 -9.91 -19.78
C SER A 235 17.66 -9.15 -18.62
N ARG A 236 17.82 -7.84 -18.57
CA ARG A 236 17.18 -7.03 -17.51
C ARG A 236 15.66 -7.22 -17.52
N ARG A 237 15.06 -7.37 -18.69
CA ARG A 237 13.64 -7.64 -18.85
C ARG A 237 13.22 -8.97 -18.21
N ASP A 238 13.96 -10.05 -18.45
CA ASP A 238 13.66 -11.35 -17.85
C ASP A 238 13.87 -11.32 -16.34
N CYS A 239 14.92 -10.63 -15.86
CA CYS A 239 15.17 -10.40 -14.45
C CYS A 239 14.00 -9.65 -13.79
N ALA A 240 13.52 -8.57 -14.41
CA ALA A 240 12.39 -7.80 -13.91
C ALA A 240 11.09 -8.63 -13.85
N GLN A 241 10.87 -9.52 -14.83
CA GLN A 241 9.72 -10.44 -14.81
C GLN A 241 9.82 -11.51 -13.70
N MET A 242 11.03 -11.93 -13.35
CA MET A 242 11.25 -13.00 -12.34
C MET A 242 11.30 -12.47 -10.92
N TYR A 243 11.90 -11.29 -10.70
CA TYR A 243 12.27 -10.75 -9.39
C TYR A 243 11.89 -9.29 -9.17
N GLY A 244 11.11 -8.70 -10.08
CA GLY A 244 10.81 -7.27 -10.06
C GLY A 244 11.97 -6.40 -10.60
N PRO A 245 11.74 -5.08 -10.76
CA PRO A 245 12.69 -4.17 -11.36
C PRO A 245 14.00 -4.08 -10.55
N ALA A 246 15.14 -3.95 -11.26
CA ALA A 246 16.46 -3.79 -10.65
C ALA A 246 16.85 -2.30 -10.56
N MET A 247 17.94 -1.98 -9.87
CA MET A 247 18.46 -0.60 -9.76
C MET A 247 18.57 0.07 -11.14
N GLY A 248 18.02 1.28 -11.27
CA GLY A 248 17.97 2.07 -12.50
C GLY A 248 16.76 1.78 -13.40
N ASP A 249 16.06 0.66 -13.23
CA ASP A 249 14.79 0.41 -13.92
C ASP A 249 13.71 1.36 -13.41
N ARG A 250 12.71 1.61 -14.26
CA ARG A 250 11.63 2.55 -13.94
C ARG A 250 10.27 1.87 -13.98
N VAL A 251 9.36 2.35 -13.15
CA VAL A 251 7.99 1.83 -13.06
C VAL A 251 7.00 2.98 -13.13
N ARG A 252 5.97 2.83 -13.95
CA ARG A 252 4.84 3.76 -14.01
C ARG A 252 3.85 3.46 -12.88
N LEU A 253 3.39 4.50 -12.20
CA LEU A 253 2.39 4.38 -11.14
C LEU A 253 0.98 4.42 -11.75
N GLY A 254 0.31 3.27 -11.83
CA GLY A 254 -0.98 3.14 -12.49
C GLY A 254 -0.96 3.67 -13.94
N ASP A 255 -1.98 4.40 -14.30
CA ASP A 255 -2.09 5.10 -15.60
C ASP A 255 -1.67 6.58 -15.53
N THR A 256 -0.98 6.96 -14.47
CA THR A 256 -0.43 8.32 -14.30
C THR A 256 0.76 8.57 -15.22
N SER A 257 1.19 9.81 -15.33
CA SER A 257 2.44 10.19 -15.99
C SER A 257 3.68 10.01 -15.10
N LEU A 258 3.48 9.65 -13.81
CA LEU A 258 4.55 9.52 -12.83
C LEU A 258 5.40 8.26 -13.09
N LEU A 259 6.70 8.44 -13.16
CA LEU A 259 7.69 7.37 -13.28
C LEU A 259 8.60 7.38 -12.05
N ILE A 260 8.67 6.25 -11.37
CA ILE A 260 9.67 6.03 -10.31
C ILE A 260 10.86 5.26 -10.88
N GLU A 261 12.06 5.54 -10.38
CA GLU A 261 13.29 4.81 -10.68
C GLU A 261 13.79 4.12 -9.42
N VAL A 262 14.20 2.87 -9.54
CA VAL A 262 14.75 2.10 -8.43
C VAL A 262 16.12 2.66 -8.04
N GLU A 263 16.21 3.27 -6.87
CA GLU A 263 17.43 3.95 -6.36
C GLU A 263 18.47 2.97 -5.85
N LYS A 264 18.03 1.83 -5.29
CA LYS A 264 18.87 0.77 -4.72
C LYS A 264 18.22 -0.59 -4.94
N ASP A 265 19.05 -1.62 -5.04
CA ASP A 265 18.64 -3.01 -5.02
C ASP A 265 19.43 -3.73 -3.93
N LEU A 266 18.76 -4.25 -2.92
CA LEU A 266 19.37 -4.91 -1.77
C LEU A 266 19.39 -6.45 -1.91
N THR A 267 18.97 -6.97 -3.06
CA THR A 267 19.02 -8.40 -3.36
C THR A 267 20.42 -8.83 -3.84
N VAL A 268 20.67 -10.14 -3.91
CA VAL A 268 21.93 -10.70 -4.44
C VAL A 268 21.60 -11.52 -5.68
N TYR A 269 22.06 -11.06 -6.83
CA TYR A 269 21.74 -11.68 -8.12
C TYR A 269 22.25 -13.12 -8.24
N GLY A 270 21.30 -14.03 -8.41
CA GLY A 270 21.52 -15.48 -8.44
C GLY A 270 21.28 -16.18 -7.10
N ASP A 271 21.07 -15.42 -6.02
CA ASP A 271 20.66 -15.91 -4.70
C ASP A 271 19.37 -15.22 -4.20
N GLU A 272 18.57 -14.66 -5.07
CA GLU A 272 17.30 -14.04 -4.68
C GLU A 272 16.42 -15.01 -3.90
N ALA A 273 15.84 -14.54 -2.80
CA ALA A 273 14.82 -15.29 -2.08
C ALA A 273 13.57 -15.40 -2.96
N LYS A 274 13.10 -16.62 -3.25
CA LYS A 274 11.92 -16.84 -4.07
C LYS A 274 11.22 -18.13 -3.72
N PHE A 275 9.93 -18.03 -3.37
CA PHE A 275 9.08 -19.20 -3.08
C PHE A 275 8.51 -19.79 -4.38
N GLY A 276 8.36 -21.10 -4.45
CA GLY A 276 7.56 -21.80 -5.46
C GLY A 276 8.02 -23.16 -5.94
N GLY A 277 7.04 -23.99 -6.27
CA GLY A 277 7.15 -25.17 -7.11
C GLY A 277 8.19 -26.24 -6.74
N GLY A 278 8.38 -26.59 -5.47
CA GLY A 278 9.39 -27.56 -5.03
C GLY A 278 10.84 -27.04 -5.09
N LYS A 279 11.02 -25.76 -5.31
CA LYS A 279 12.30 -25.05 -5.38
C LYS A 279 12.35 -24.14 -4.16
N SER A 280 12.40 -24.74 -2.97
CA SER A 280 12.21 -24.04 -1.72
C SER A 280 13.00 -22.73 -1.63
N LEU A 281 12.41 -21.74 -0.97
CA LEU A 281 12.96 -20.41 -0.74
C LEU A 281 14.35 -20.46 -0.10
N ASP A 282 14.58 -21.44 0.73
CA ASP A 282 15.82 -21.69 1.46
C ASP A 282 16.75 -22.74 0.81
N GLY A 283 16.31 -23.39 -0.29
CA GLY A 283 17.09 -24.40 -1.04
C GLY A 283 17.31 -25.73 -0.33
N GLN A 284 17.20 -25.76 0.98
CA GLN A 284 17.24 -26.96 1.85
C GLN A 284 16.52 -26.64 3.17
N PRO A 285 16.05 -27.65 3.92
CA PRO A 285 15.46 -27.41 5.23
C PRO A 285 16.39 -26.61 6.15
N CYS A 286 15.90 -25.52 6.70
CA CYS A 286 16.65 -24.70 7.64
C CYS A 286 16.78 -25.41 9.00
N THR A 287 17.90 -25.23 9.67
CA THR A 287 18.18 -25.81 10.99
C THR A 287 17.97 -24.83 12.14
N HIS A 288 17.63 -23.59 11.82
CA HIS A 288 17.39 -22.54 12.80
C HIS A 288 16.05 -22.70 13.53
N THR A 289 16.02 -22.28 14.78
CA THR A 289 14.83 -22.34 15.63
C THR A 289 13.84 -21.22 15.30
N ASP A 290 12.64 -21.30 15.84
CA ASP A 290 11.61 -20.27 15.68
C ASP A 290 12.10 -18.89 16.15
N GLU A 291 12.85 -18.82 17.26
CA GLU A 291 13.40 -17.56 17.79
C GLU A 291 14.35 -16.85 16.83
N GLU A 292 15.08 -17.62 15.99
CA GLU A 292 16.07 -17.11 15.05
C GLU A 292 15.45 -16.74 13.69
N CYS A 293 14.28 -17.35 13.37
CA CYS A 293 13.63 -17.17 12.07
C CYS A 293 12.58 -16.04 12.08
N LEU A 294 12.31 -15.51 10.90
CA LEU A 294 11.19 -14.62 10.66
C LEU A 294 9.85 -15.34 10.82
N ASP A 295 8.80 -14.62 11.24
CA ASP A 295 7.42 -15.13 11.18
C ASP A 295 6.88 -15.03 9.74
N THR A 296 7.17 -13.92 9.06
CA THR A 296 6.77 -13.69 7.67
C THR A 296 7.89 -12.99 6.91
N VAL A 297 8.05 -13.37 5.64
CA VAL A 297 8.92 -12.67 4.70
C VAL A 297 8.11 -12.22 3.49
N ILE A 298 8.30 -10.97 3.05
CA ILE A 298 7.82 -10.48 1.76
C ILE A 298 9.05 -10.37 0.86
N THR A 299 9.09 -11.17 -0.23
CA THR A 299 10.28 -11.29 -1.06
C THR A 299 10.30 -10.29 -2.22
N ASN A 300 11.46 -9.73 -2.54
CA ASN A 300 11.75 -8.92 -3.75
C ASN A 300 10.74 -7.78 -4.01
N ALA A 301 10.21 -7.14 -2.96
CA ALA A 301 9.24 -6.05 -3.11
C ALA A 301 9.90 -4.74 -3.57
N LEU A 302 9.23 -3.99 -4.43
CA LEU A 302 9.59 -2.61 -4.74
C LEU A 302 8.99 -1.69 -3.68
N ILE A 303 9.82 -1.25 -2.75
CA ILE A 303 9.40 -0.37 -1.66
C ILE A 303 9.34 1.07 -2.18
N VAL A 304 8.18 1.72 -1.98
CA VAL A 304 7.96 3.14 -2.23
C VAL A 304 7.59 3.79 -0.91
N ASP A 305 8.52 4.54 -0.36
CA ASP A 305 8.41 5.14 0.97
C ASP A 305 9.04 6.54 1.02
N CYS A 306 8.76 7.29 2.07
CA CYS A 306 9.40 8.59 2.31
C CYS A 306 10.92 8.48 2.43
N THR A 307 11.45 7.32 2.81
CA THR A 307 12.88 7.02 2.97
C THR A 307 13.58 6.72 1.65
N GLY A 308 12.85 6.31 0.61
CA GLY A 308 13.42 5.97 -0.69
C GLY A 308 12.54 5.07 -1.55
N ILE A 309 13.06 4.79 -2.75
CA ILE A 309 12.44 3.86 -3.72
C ILE A 309 13.47 2.78 -4.02
N TYR A 310 13.26 1.57 -3.49
CA TYR A 310 14.28 0.53 -3.55
C TYR A 310 13.67 -0.87 -3.50
N LYS A 311 14.40 -1.86 -4.05
CA LYS A 311 14.01 -3.26 -4.00
C LYS A 311 14.68 -3.96 -2.82
N ALA A 312 13.89 -4.69 -2.01
CA ALA A 312 14.37 -5.48 -0.90
C ALA A 312 13.36 -6.56 -0.49
N ASP A 313 13.81 -7.52 0.31
CA ASP A 313 12.92 -8.35 1.11
C ASP A 313 12.58 -7.62 2.41
N ILE A 314 11.38 -7.85 2.93
CA ILE A 314 10.92 -7.36 4.23
C ILE A 314 10.76 -8.56 5.17
N GLY A 315 11.49 -8.53 6.26
CA GLY A 315 11.36 -9.50 7.35
C GLY A 315 10.43 -8.99 8.43
N ILE A 316 9.51 -9.82 8.88
CA ILE A 316 8.54 -9.51 9.93
C ILE A 316 8.71 -10.52 11.07
N LYS A 317 8.79 -10.02 12.31
CA LYS A 317 8.83 -10.80 13.54
C LYS A 317 8.00 -10.10 14.61
N ASP A 318 7.15 -10.84 15.33
CA ASP A 318 6.30 -10.33 16.40
C ASP A 318 5.47 -9.08 15.98
N GLY A 319 4.92 -9.12 14.77
CA GLY A 319 4.09 -8.06 14.20
C GLY A 319 4.83 -6.78 13.77
N LYS A 320 6.17 -6.75 13.85
CA LYS A 320 7.01 -5.61 13.49
C LYS A 320 7.92 -5.93 12.32
N ILE A 321 8.31 -4.90 11.59
CA ILE A 321 9.38 -4.98 10.60
C ILE A 321 10.70 -5.22 11.37
N SER A 322 11.24 -6.43 11.28
CA SER A 322 12.48 -6.82 11.95
C SER A 322 13.72 -6.62 11.08
N GLY A 323 13.54 -6.57 9.74
CA GLY A 323 14.63 -6.37 8.80
C GLY A 323 14.18 -5.94 7.42
N ILE A 324 15.03 -5.19 6.74
CA ILE A 324 14.89 -4.76 5.34
C ILE A 324 16.21 -5.05 4.65
N GLY A 325 16.21 -5.93 3.65
CA GLY A 325 17.44 -6.33 2.99
C GLY A 325 17.27 -7.60 2.17
N LYS A 326 18.16 -8.53 2.30
CA LYS A 326 18.10 -9.86 1.69
C LYS A 326 17.75 -10.91 2.73
N SER A 327 16.70 -11.66 2.51
CA SER A 327 16.30 -12.81 3.33
C SER A 327 16.81 -14.14 2.78
N GLY A 328 16.68 -15.21 3.53
CA GLY A 328 16.97 -16.56 3.09
C GLY A 328 17.65 -17.46 4.12
N ASN A 329 18.22 -18.57 3.65
CA ASN A 329 18.99 -19.48 4.49
C ASN A 329 20.50 -19.13 4.46
N PRO A 330 21.07 -18.59 5.54
CA PRO A 330 22.48 -18.17 5.58
C PRO A 330 23.46 -19.33 5.40
N HIS A 331 23.03 -20.58 5.52
CA HIS A 331 23.91 -21.73 5.27
C HIS A 331 24.32 -21.88 3.79
N ILE A 332 23.44 -21.46 2.87
CA ILE A 332 23.60 -21.71 1.42
C ILE A 332 23.44 -20.49 0.54
N MET A 333 22.99 -19.35 1.08
CA MET A 333 22.79 -18.09 0.35
C MET A 333 23.74 -17.01 0.83
N ASP A 334 24.33 -16.26 -0.11
CA ASP A 334 25.16 -15.11 0.20
C ASP A 334 24.31 -13.87 0.56
N GLY A 335 24.89 -13.00 1.39
CA GLY A 335 24.35 -11.67 1.68
C GLY A 335 23.08 -11.65 2.50
N VAL A 336 22.69 -12.76 3.14
CA VAL A 336 21.52 -12.76 4.04
C VAL A 336 21.73 -11.75 5.15
N THR A 337 20.81 -10.79 5.25
CA THR A 337 20.85 -9.72 6.25
C THR A 337 20.68 -10.33 7.66
N PRO A 338 21.49 -9.92 8.65
CA PRO A 338 21.34 -10.42 10.01
C PRO A 338 19.90 -10.28 10.53
N GLY A 339 19.36 -11.38 11.08
CA GLY A 339 17.97 -11.44 11.55
C GLY A 339 16.92 -11.69 10.47
N MET A 340 17.31 -11.87 9.20
CA MET A 340 16.36 -12.17 8.11
C MET A 340 16.42 -13.62 7.64
N ILE A 341 16.46 -14.54 8.60
CA ILE A 341 16.55 -15.98 8.36
C ILE A 341 15.15 -16.53 8.02
N VAL A 342 15.06 -17.22 6.90
CA VAL A 342 13.86 -17.96 6.49
C VAL A 342 14.00 -19.42 6.95
N GLY A 343 13.01 -19.92 7.66
CA GLY A 343 13.02 -21.27 8.22
C GLY A 343 11.67 -21.94 8.24
N ALA A 344 11.55 -23.02 9.03
CA ALA A 344 10.32 -23.83 9.10
C ALA A 344 9.10 -23.08 9.66
N SER A 345 9.33 -22.01 10.42
CA SER A 345 8.29 -21.16 11.01
C SER A 345 7.96 -19.91 10.18
N THR A 346 8.60 -19.71 9.03
CA THR A 346 8.43 -18.50 8.21
C THR A 346 7.37 -18.70 7.14
N GLU A 347 6.34 -17.83 7.14
CA GLU A 347 5.40 -17.68 6.02
C GLU A 347 6.01 -16.79 4.92
N ALA A 348 5.70 -17.07 3.67
CA ALA A 348 6.26 -16.32 2.53
C ALA A 348 5.17 -15.64 1.70
N ILE A 349 5.33 -14.33 1.50
CA ILE A 349 4.51 -13.52 0.59
C ILE A 349 5.38 -13.12 -0.61
N ALA A 350 4.94 -13.46 -1.81
CA ALA A 350 5.63 -13.07 -3.04
C ALA A 350 5.43 -11.56 -3.30
N GLY A 351 6.51 -10.80 -3.23
CA GLY A 351 6.52 -9.36 -3.54
C GLY A 351 7.04 -9.03 -4.93
N GLU A 352 7.48 -10.04 -5.69
CA GLU A 352 8.03 -9.88 -7.03
C GLU A 352 7.04 -9.17 -7.97
N GLY A 353 7.46 -8.02 -8.50
CA GLY A 353 6.63 -7.20 -9.38
C GLY A 353 5.55 -6.39 -8.66
N LEU A 354 5.46 -6.45 -7.33
CA LEU A 354 4.56 -5.62 -6.53
C LEU A 354 5.28 -4.41 -5.95
N ILE A 355 4.53 -3.32 -5.80
CA ILE A 355 4.93 -2.15 -5.01
C ILE A 355 4.48 -2.38 -3.57
N LEU A 356 5.36 -2.08 -2.61
CA LEU A 356 5.05 -2.13 -1.18
C LEU A 356 5.15 -0.72 -0.59
N THR A 357 4.12 -0.31 0.16
CA THR A 357 4.08 0.96 0.89
C THR A 357 3.73 0.75 2.35
N ALA A 358 4.03 1.74 3.19
CA ALA A 358 3.39 1.82 4.49
C ALA A 358 1.87 1.99 4.33
N GLY A 359 1.10 1.53 5.29
CA GLY A 359 -0.34 1.74 5.35
C GLY A 359 -0.69 3.21 5.48
N GLY A 360 -1.74 3.64 4.77
CA GLY A 360 -2.22 5.01 4.80
C GLY A 360 -2.84 5.39 6.16
N ILE A 361 -2.75 6.68 6.50
CA ILE A 361 -3.32 7.29 7.69
C ILE A 361 -4.23 8.42 7.27
N ASP A 362 -5.49 8.32 7.60
CA ASP A 362 -6.46 9.39 7.40
C ASP A 362 -6.67 10.16 8.72
N SER A 363 -6.29 11.41 8.74
CA SER A 363 -6.26 12.26 9.94
C SER A 363 -7.48 13.17 10.12
N HIS A 364 -8.54 12.95 9.33
CA HIS A 364 -9.77 13.74 9.42
C HIS A 364 -11.00 12.85 9.23
N ILE A 365 -11.38 12.13 10.30
CA ILE A 365 -12.49 11.16 10.28
C ILE A 365 -13.64 11.63 11.15
N HIS A 366 -14.85 11.65 10.55
CA HIS A 366 -16.11 11.68 11.30
C HIS A 366 -16.56 10.24 11.55
N PHE A 367 -16.49 9.78 12.80
CA PHE A 367 -16.90 8.41 13.15
C PHE A 367 -18.44 8.30 13.20
N ILE A 368 -19.09 8.40 12.03
CA ILE A 368 -20.54 8.33 11.85
C ILE A 368 -21.00 6.88 11.72
N SER A 369 -20.36 6.09 10.84
CA SER A 369 -20.74 4.70 10.61
C SER A 369 -19.51 3.78 10.63
N PRO A 370 -19.56 2.64 11.34
CA PRO A 370 -18.47 1.66 11.31
C PRO A 370 -18.25 1.03 9.92
N THR A 371 -19.24 1.10 9.01
CA THR A 371 -19.10 0.57 7.65
C THR A 371 -18.01 1.25 6.84
N GLN A 372 -17.67 2.52 7.15
CA GLN A 372 -16.57 3.23 6.50
C GLN A 372 -15.19 2.61 6.77
N VAL A 373 -15.04 1.85 7.85
CA VAL A 373 -13.77 1.22 8.22
C VAL A 373 -13.30 0.22 7.16
N ARG A 374 -14.21 -0.61 6.63
CA ARG A 374 -13.85 -1.53 5.54
C ARG A 374 -13.54 -0.79 4.24
N THR A 375 -14.27 0.30 3.95
CA THR A 375 -13.96 1.15 2.79
C THR A 375 -12.55 1.75 2.91
N ALA A 376 -12.17 2.22 4.10
CA ALA A 376 -10.83 2.71 4.39
C ALA A 376 -9.78 1.59 4.18
N LEU A 377 -9.97 0.44 4.85
CA LEU A 377 -9.04 -0.68 4.79
C LEU A 377 -8.82 -1.19 3.37
N TYR A 378 -9.91 -1.35 2.59
CA TYR A 378 -9.85 -1.84 1.20
C TYR A 378 -9.30 -0.80 0.21
N SER A 379 -9.11 0.45 0.64
CA SER A 379 -8.40 1.49 -0.11
C SER A 379 -6.92 1.63 0.27
N GLY A 380 -6.44 0.88 1.28
CA GLY A 380 -5.07 0.93 1.78
C GLY A 380 -4.84 1.84 2.99
N ILE A 381 -5.91 2.38 3.58
CA ILE A 381 -5.85 3.11 4.86
C ILE A 381 -5.82 2.09 6.00
N THR A 382 -4.83 2.19 6.88
CA THR A 382 -4.62 1.28 8.02
C THR A 382 -4.81 1.95 9.37
N THR A 383 -4.94 3.29 9.39
CA THR A 383 -5.13 4.07 10.61
C THR A 383 -6.11 5.22 10.35
N MET A 384 -7.09 5.36 11.24
CA MET A 384 -8.11 6.42 11.21
C MET A 384 -8.00 7.30 12.44
N ILE A 385 -7.87 8.61 12.23
CA ILE A 385 -7.75 9.62 13.29
C ILE A 385 -8.92 10.61 13.19
N GLY A 386 -9.68 10.79 14.25
CA GLY A 386 -10.79 11.73 14.26
C GLY A 386 -11.66 11.59 15.48
N GLY A 387 -12.92 12.01 15.37
CA GLY A 387 -13.87 11.92 16.47
C GLY A 387 -15.29 11.68 16.00
N GLY A 388 -16.16 11.37 16.94
CA GLY A 388 -17.58 11.13 16.70
C GLY A 388 -18.14 10.02 17.56
N THR A 389 -19.46 9.81 17.48
CA THR A 389 -20.22 8.87 18.31
C THR A 389 -21.35 8.19 17.55
N GLY A 390 -21.29 8.19 16.22
CA GLY A 390 -22.41 7.77 15.37
C GLY A 390 -23.07 8.95 14.65
N PRO A 391 -24.25 8.78 14.03
CA PRO A 391 -24.91 9.81 13.23
C PRO A 391 -25.65 10.87 14.09
N ALA A 392 -24.94 11.43 15.05
CA ALA A 392 -25.40 12.57 15.83
C ALA A 392 -25.02 13.89 15.14
N ASP A 393 -25.82 14.95 15.32
CA ASP A 393 -25.58 16.25 14.68
C ASP A 393 -24.18 16.78 15.00
N GLY A 394 -23.74 16.68 16.28
CA GLY A 394 -22.39 17.05 16.66
C GLY A 394 -21.29 16.26 15.96
N THR A 395 -21.51 14.99 15.64
CA THR A 395 -20.56 14.17 14.85
C THR A 395 -20.64 14.50 13.35
N ASN A 396 -21.84 14.72 12.81
CA ASN A 396 -22.00 15.07 11.40
C ASN A 396 -21.28 16.39 11.08
N ALA A 397 -21.36 17.37 11.96
CA ALA A 397 -20.70 18.66 11.79
C ALA A 397 -19.22 18.64 12.21
N THR A 398 -18.87 17.90 13.26
CA THR A 398 -17.52 18.00 13.89
C THR A 398 -16.85 16.64 14.11
N THR A 399 -15.54 16.60 14.15
CA THR A 399 -14.76 15.39 14.45
C THR A 399 -14.44 15.29 15.94
N CYS A 400 -15.44 15.49 16.82
CA CYS A 400 -15.27 15.46 18.26
C CYS A 400 -15.94 14.24 18.89
N THR A 401 -15.24 13.52 19.77
CA THR A 401 -15.81 12.54 20.69
C THR A 401 -15.94 13.20 22.07
N PRO A 402 -17.10 13.75 22.48
CA PRO A 402 -17.20 14.65 23.61
C PRO A 402 -17.35 13.92 24.94
N GLY A 403 -16.48 14.26 25.91
CA GLY A 403 -16.57 13.81 27.28
C GLY A 403 -16.17 12.37 27.55
N ALA A 404 -15.83 12.04 28.78
CA ALA A 404 -15.33 10.73 29.20
C ALA A 404 -16.29 9.58 28.85
N PHE A 405 -17.60 9.79 28.97
CA PHE A 405 -18.61 8.76 28.65
C PHE A 405 -18.50 8.29 27.20
N HIS A 406 -18.46 9.21 26.25
CA HIS A 406 -18.42 8.84 24.84
C HIS A 406 -17.04 8.29 24.44
N ILE A 407 -15.94 8.89 24.94
CA ILE A 407 -14.58 8.42 24.67
C ILE A 407 -14.41 6.96 25.08
N THR A 408 -14.82 6.61 26.32
CA THR A 408 -14.70 5.23 26.80
C THR A 408 -15.56 4.26 25.98
N ARG A 409 -16.77 4.66 25.52
CA ARG A 409 -17.61 3.83 24.65
C ARG A 409 -17.00 3.66 23.26
N MET A 410 -16.41 4.70 22.69
CA MET A 410 -15.74 4.60 21.39
C MET A 410 -14.46 3.74 21.46
N LEU A 411 -13.69 3.84 22.56
CA LEU A 411 -12.56 2.94 22.79
C LEU A 411 -13.01 1.46 22.85
N GLN A 412 -14.09 1.18 23.57
CA GLN A 412 -14.66 -0.17 23.64
C GLN A 412 -15.26 -0.65 22.30
N SER A 413 -15.88 0.25 21.52
CA SER A 413 -16.45 -0.10 20.22
C SER A 413 -15.39 -0.40 19.14
N ALA A 414 -14.14 0.02 19.37
CA ALA A 414 -13.04 -0.21 18.46
C ALA A 414 -12.51 -1.66 18.46
N GLU A 415 -12.91 -2.48 19.45
CA GLU A 415 -12.43 -3.86 19.62
C GLU A 415 -12.62 -4.73 18.35
N ASP A 416 -13.71 -4.53 17.62
CA ASP A 416 -14.06 -5.30 16.41
C ASP A 416 -13.67 -4.60 15.09
N LEU A 417 -12.93 -3.49 15.13
CA LEU A 417 -12.57 -2.73 13.93
C LEU A 417 -11.19 -3.17 13.39
N PRO A 418 -11.10 -3.67 12.15
CA PRO A 418 -9.85 -4.16 11.56
C PRO A 418 -8.90 -3.03 11.10
N ILE A 419 -8.75 -1.98 11.92
CA ILE A 419 -7.96 -0.79 11.61
C ILE A 419 -7.43 -0.17 12.91
N ASN A 420 -6.32 0.57 12.88
CA ASN A 420 -5.91 1.36 14.04
C ASN A 420 -6.79 2.60 14.19
N VAL A 421 -7.03 3.00 15.42
CA VAL A 421 -7.88 4.16 15.73
C VAL A 421 -7.23 5.14 16.72
N VAL A 422 -7.52 6.43 16.49
CA VAL A 422 -7.16 7.55 17.37
C VAL A 422 -8.39 8.42 17.55
N PHE A 423 -8.91 8.52 18.78
CA PHE A 423 -10.08 9.35 19.07
C PHE A 423 -9.69 10.72 19.62
N LEU A 424 -10.31 11.78 19.06
CA LEU A 424 -10.11 13.17 19.47
C LEU A 424 -11.26 13.62 20.35
N GLY A 425 -10.94 14.17 21.52
CA GLY A 425 -11.89 14.80 22.42
C GLY A 425 -12.31 16.19 21.92
N LYS A 426 -13.37 16.76 22.50
CA LYS A 426 -13.84 18.12 22.23
C LYS A 426 -12.97 19.15 22.95
N GLY A 427 -12.24 19.97 22.19
CA GLY A 427 -11.34 20.99 22.71
C GLY A 427 -11.99 22.33 23.07
N ASN A 428 -13.20 22.60 22.53
CA ASN A 428 -13.91 23.87 22.73
C ASN A 428 -14.37 24.02 24.19
N CYS A 429 -13.57 24.73 24.97
CA CYS A 429 -13.87 25.02 26.38
C CYS A 429 -13.13 26.30 26.87
N SER A 430 -13.73 26.98 27.83
CA SER A 430 -13.16 28.19 28.42
C SER A 430 -12.33 27.93 29.70
N THR A 431 -12.26 26.67 30.15
CA THR A 431 -11.49 26.26 31.35
C THR A 431 -10.76 24.94 31.09
N ALA A 432 -9.63 24.73 31.77
CA ALA A 432 -8.75 23.57 31.51
C ALA A 432 -9.33 22.21 31.99
N GLY A 433 -10.30 22.19 32.91
CA GLY A 433 -10.84 20.96 33.50
C GLY A 433 -11.45 20.01 32.44
N PRO A 434 -12.50 20.42 31.69
CA PRO A 434 -13.19 19.55 30.78
C PRO A 434 -12.31 18.95 29.64
N PRO A 435 -11.39 19.67 28.98
CA PRO A 435 -10.45 19.05 28.06
C PRO A 435 -9.50 18.05 28.74
N ALA A 436 -9.03 18.34 29.95
CA ALA A 436 -8.16 17.45 30.72
C ALA A 436 -8.86 16.11 31.02
N GLU A 437 -10.11 16.17 31.54
CA GLU A 437 -10.93 14.97 31.83
C GLU A 437 -11.08 14.06 30.61
N GLN A 438 -11.16 14.62 29.42
CA GLN A 438 -11.27 13.85 28.16
C GLN A 438 -9.97 13.16 27.80
N ILE A 439 -8.83 13.84 27.98
CA ILE A 439 -7.51 13.25 27.76
C ILE A 439 -7.26 12.13 28.76
N GLU A 440 -7.63 12.35 30.04
CA GLU A 440 -7.53 11.37 31.12
C GLU A 440 -8.45 10.16 30.89
N ALA A 441 -9.56 10.33 30.17
CA ALA A 441 -10.46 9.25 29.75
C ALA A 441 -9.98 8.49 28.49
N GLY A 442 -8.84 8.86 27.91
CA GLY A 442 -8.21 8.15 26.80
C GLY A 442 -8.21 8.87 25.45
N ALA A 443 -8.76 10.09 25.34
CA ALA A 443 -8.62 10.86 24.10
C ALA A 443 -7.13 11.11 23.79
N ALA A 444 -6.69 10.75 22.58
CA ALA A 444 -5.30 10.89 22.14
C ALA A 444 -4.99 12.27 21.52
N GLY A 445 -5.97 13.13 21.47
CA GLY A 445 -5.87 14.51 20.98
C GLY A 445 -7.16 15.27 21.26
N LEU A 446 -7.17 16.55 20.87
CA LEU A 446 -8.33 17.42 20.99
C LEU A 446 -8.70 18.04 19.65
N LYS A 447 -9.99 18.24 19.42
CA LYS A 447 -10.51 18.93 18.23
C LYS A 447 -11.26 20.20 18.63
N LEU A 448 -10.90 21.29 17.95
CA LEU A 448 -11.63 22.57 17.96
C LEU A 448 -12.48 22.67 16.68
N HIS A 449 -13.72 23.11 16.81
CA HIS A 449 -14.63 23.33 15.68
C HIS A 449 -15.50 24.57 15.89
N GLU A 450 -15.76 25.34 14.84
CA GLU A 450 -16.56 26.56 14.91
C GLU A 450 -17.95 26.36 15.48
N ASP A 451 -18.66 25.27 15.16
CA ASP A 451 -19.99 24.96 15.69
C ASP A 451 -20.05 24.87 17.22
N TRP A 452 -18.91 24.68 17.86
CA TRP A 452 -18.73 24.70 19.31
C TRP A 452 -18.08 25.98 19.81
N GLY A 453 -17.77 26.95 18.93
CA GLY A 453 -17.13 28.22 19.25
C GLY A 453 -15.61 28.13 19.31
N SER A 454 -14.94 28.24 18.15
CA SER A 454 -13.47 28.30 18.04
C SER A 454 -12.96 29.73 18.28
N THR A 455 -13.30 30.31 19.46
CA THR A 455 -12.86 31.63 19.84
C THR A 455 -11.38 31.68 20.23
N PRO A 456 -10.67 32.81 20.13
CA PRO A 456 -9.28 32.93 20.59
C PRO A 456 -9.02 32.41 22.00
N ALA A 457 -9.94 32.65 22.95
CA ALA A 457 -9.82 32.16 24.32
C ALA A 457 -9.99 30.62 24.41
N ALA A 458 -10.90 30.02 23.62
CA ALA A 458 -11.07 28.57 23.58
C ALA A 458 -9.84 27.88 22.95
N ILE A 459 -9.28 28.47 21.90
CA ILE A 459 -8.04 28.01 21.24
C ILE A 459 -6.87 28.01 22.24
N ASP A 460 -6.65 29.13 22.94
CA ASP A 460 -5.58 29.27 23.93
C ASP A 460 -5.74 28.29 25.11
N CYS A 461 -6.96 28.14 25.62
CA CYS A 461 -7.28 27.15 26.66
C CYS A 461 -6.97 25.73 26.23
N CYS A 462 -7.44 25.33 25.04
CA CYS A 462 -7.24 23.99 24.48
C CYS A 462 -5.75 23.68 24.30
N LEU A 463 -4.98 24.60 23.68
CA LEU A 463 -3.55 24.42 23.44
C LEU A 463 -2.78 24.36 24.76
N SER A 464 -3.16 25.15 25.76
CA SER A 464 -2.53 25.12 27.12
C SER A 464 -2.71 23.78 27.83
N VAL A 465 -3.87 23.12 27.65
CA VAL A 465 -4.09 21.77 28.16
C VAL A 465 -3.28 20.75 27.33
N ALA A 466 -3.29 20.86 26.00
CA ALA A 466 -2.54 19.97 25.12
C ALA A 466 -1.03 19.98 25.40
N GLU A 467 -0.43 21.17 25.70
CA GLU A 467 0.97 21.30 26.11
C GLU A 467 1.27 20.48 27.38
N ARG A 468 0.34 20.46 28.33
CA ARG A 468 0.50 19.75 29.62
C ARG A 468 0.49 18.23 29.44
N TYR A 469 -0.29 17.71 28.49
CA TYR A 469 -0.51 16.26 28.30
C TYR A 469 0.22 15.68 27.10
N ASP A 470 0.96 16.48 26.35
CA ASP A 470 1.63 16.09 25.09
C ASP A 470 0.69 15.42 24.10
N VAL A 471 -0.41 16.10 23.76
CA VAL A 471 -1.38 15.62 22.75
C VAL A 471 -1.56 16.66 21.65
N GLN A 472 -1.95 16.22 20.42
CA GLN A 472 -2.20 17.12 19.31
C GLN A 472 -3.54 17.85 19.43
N VAL A 473 -3.59 19.07 18.89
CA VAL A 473 -4.83 19.82 18.67
C VAL A 473 -5.08 19.97 17.19
N SER A 474 -6.25 19.52 16.73
CA SER A 474 -6.72 19.75 15.37
C SER A 474 -7.80 20.84 15.37
N ILE A 475 -7.82 21.73 14.39
CA ILE A 475 -8.76 22.85 14.33
C ILE A 475 -9.45 23.00 12.97
N HIS A 476 -10.77 23.16 13.02
CA HIS A 476 -11.60 23.84 12.03
C HIS A 476 -11.83 25.27 12.56
N THR A 477 -11.28 26.27 11.89
CA THR A 477 -11.33 27.66 12.36
C THR A 477 -12.67 28.34 12.08
N ASP A 478 -12.90 29.52 12.64
CA ASP A 478 -14.16 30.27 12.52
C ASP A 478 -14.37 30.81 11.11
N THR A 479 -15.25 30.17 10.34
CA THR A 479 -15.57 30.58 8.96
C THR A 479 -16.33 31.92 8.91
N LEU A 480 -17.12 32.21 9.95
CA LEU A 480 -17.93 33.42 10.02
C LEU A 480 -17.10 34.68 10.33
N ASN A 481 -15.85 34.55 10.78
CA ASN A 481 -15.08 35.63 11.38
C ASN A 481 -15.82 36.31 12.54
N GLU A 482 -16.64 35.53 13.30
CA GLU A 482 -17.56 36.06 14.30
C GLU A 482 -16.85 36.68 15.49
N THR A 483 -15.76 36.06 15.93
CA THR A 483 -15.00 36.49 17.12
C THR A 483 -13.63 37.10 16.79
N GLY A 484 -13.27 37.18 15.53
CA GLY A 484 -12.02 37.74 15.04
C GLY A 484 -11.72 37.23 13.62
N CYS A 485 -10.77 37.87 12.97
CA CYS A 485 -10.27 37.45 11.68
C CYS A 485 -9.11 36.46 11.82
N VAL A 486 -8.54 36.00 10.72
CA VAL A 486 -7.47 34.97 10.70
C VAL A 486 -6.28 35.36 11.59
N GLU A 487 -5.94 36.64 11.68
CA GLU A 487 -4.87 37.14 12.53
C GLU A 487 -5.12 36.89 14.02
N ASP A 488 -6.37 37.03 14.48
CA ASP A 488 -6.73 36.82 15.89
C ASP A 488 -6.61 35.34 16.25
N THR A 489 -7.02 34.46 15.34
CA THR A 489 -6.85 33.01 15.48
C THR A 489 -5.38 32.61 15.49
N ILE A 490 -4.57 33.08 14.54
CA ILE A 490 -3.12 32.80 14.47
C ILE A 490 -2.42 33.34 15.74
N ASN A 491 -2.80 34.52 16.22
CA ASN A 491 -2.25 35.09 17.45
C ASN A 491 -2.61 34.20 18.67
N ALA A 492 -3.81 33.60 18.71
CA ALA A 492 -4.22 32.70 19.79
C ALA A 492 -3.43 31.39 19.83
N PHE A 493 -2.79 30.99 18.74
CA PHE A 493 -1.87 29.83 18.75
C PHE A 493 -0.62 30.09 19.59
N HIS A 494 -0.19 31.36 19.76
CA HIS A 494 0.99 31.76 20.52
C HIS A 494 2.27 31.00 20.13
N GLY A 495 2.43 30.65 18.83
CA GLY A 495 3.56 29.87 18.34
C GLY A 495 3.58 28.39 18.72
N ARG A 496 2.47 27.87 19.26
CA ARG A 496 2.33 26.45 19.65
C ARG A 496 1.86 25.61 18.46
N THR A 497 2.37 24.39 18.37
CA THR A 497 2.03 23.45 17.29
C THR A 497 0.53 23.19 17.22
N ILE A 498 -0.02 23.24 15.99
CA ILE A 498 -1.44 22.96 15.74
C ILE A 498 -1.65 22.37 14.35
N HIS A 499 -2.53 21.37 14.23
CA HIS A 499 -2.95 20.79 12.96
C HIS A 499 -4.18 21.53 12.43
N THR A 500 -4.05 22.24 11.31
CA THR A 500 -5.17 22.92 10.66
C THR A 500 -5.80 22.03 9.60
N TYR A 501 -7.13 21.84 9.67
CA TYR A 501 -7.91 21.09 8.70
C TYR A 501 -8.27 21.95 7.49
N HIS A 502 -8.47 21.32 6.30
CA HIS A 502 -8.88 21.99 5.06
C HIS A 502 -8.36 23.45 4.95
N THR A 503 -7.04 23.58 5.08
CA THR A 503 -6.36 24.86 5.26
C THR A 503 -6.47 25.80 4.03
N GLU A 504 -6.97 25.32 2.89
CA GLU A 504 -7.28 26.15 1.73
C GLU A 504 -8.57 26.99 1.92
N GLY A 505 -9.46 26.57 2.84
CA GLY A 505 -10.63 27.32 3.27
C GLY A 505 -11.98 26.80 2.79
N ALA A 506 -12.07 26.05 1.67
CA ALA A 506 -13.36 25.61 1.13
C ALA A 506 -14.08 24.60 2.07
N GLY A 507 -13.34 23.67 2.71
CA GLY A 507 -13.87 22.77 3.72
C GLY A 507 -14.26 23.47 5.03
N GLY A 508 -13.81 24.69 5.28
CA GLY A 508 -14.10 25.50 6.46
C GLY A 508 -12.86 26.18 7.02
N GLY A 509 -13.02 27.41 7.38
CA GLY A 509 -11.95 28.22 7.93
C GLY A 509 -12.15 29.70 7.57
N HIS A 510 -11.41 30.57 8.22
CA HIS A 510 -11.52 32.03 7.97
C HIS A 510 -11.53 32.32 6.47
N ALA A 511 -12.64 32.88 5.99
CA ALA A 511 -12.75 33.29 4.60
C ALA A 511 -12.27 34.75 4.47
N PRO A 512 -11.46 35.06 3.43
CA PRO A 512 -10.98 34.18 2.36
C PRO A 512 -9.61 33.59 2.61
N ASP A 513 -9.00 33.78 3.77
CA ASP A 513 -7.54 33.81 3.89
C ASP A 513 -6.92 32.87 4.94
N ILE A 514 -7.65 31.84 5.42
CA ILE A 514 -7.09 30.82 6.33
C ILE A 514 -5.83 30.14 5.76
N ILE A 515 -5.69 30.07 4.43
CA ILE A 515 -4.53 29.51 3.72
C ILE A 515 -3.21 30.17 4.16
N ARG A 516 -3.25 31.43 4.63
CA ARG A 516 -2.10 32.17 5.18
C ARG A 516 -1.50 31.52 6.44
N ALA A 517 -2.29 30.75 7.19
CA ALA A 517 -1.81 30.04 8.37
C ALA A 517 -0.68 29.07 8.03
N SER A 518 -0.65 28.52 6.81
CA SER A 518 0.41 27.60 6.36
C SER A 518 1.79 28.24 6.18
N ALA A 519 1.91 29.58 6.32
CA ALA A 519 3.19 30.28 6.32
C ALA A 519 3.97 30.12 7.64
N TYR A 520 3.33 29.67 8.71
CA TYR A 520 3.94 29.59 10.04
C TYR A 520 4.49 28.16 10.30
N ASP A 521 5.65 28.10 10.93
CA ASP A 521 6.36 26.84 11.19
C ASP A 521 5.71 25.95 12.28
N TYR A 522 4.89 26.54 13.14
CA TYR A 522 4.09 25.81 14.13
C TYR A 522 2.72 25.35 13.61
N VAL A 523 2.36 25.66 12.36
CA VAL A 523 1.11 25.20 11.75
C VAL A 523 1.40 23.99 10.83
N LEU A 524 0.69 22.90 11.09
CA LEU A 524 0.76 21.66 10.32
C LEU A 524 -0.49 21.59 9.41
N PRO A 525 -0.41 22.08 8.15
CA PRO A 525 -1.58 22.22 7.29
C PRO A 525 -1.95 20.91 6.60
N SER A 526 -3.27 20.62 6.58
CA SER A 526 -3.83 19.52 5.80
C SER A 526 -4.92 20.01 4.83
N SER A 527 -5.09 19.25 3.75
CA SER A 527 -6.22 19.35 2.83
C SER A 527 -7.18 18.19 3.02
N THR A 528 -8.40 18.38 2.54
CA THR A 528 -9.39 17.33 2.41
C THR A 528 -9.64 16.99 0.94
N ASN A 529 -10.03 15.76 0.66
CA ASN A 529 -10.05 15.26 -0.71
C ASN A 529 -11.14 15.81 -1.65
N PRO A 530 -12.24 16.44 -1.21
CA PRO A 530 -13.23 17.00 -2.14
C PRO A 530 -12.68 18.10 -3.06
N THR A 531 -11.80 18.96 -2.56
CA THR A 531 -11.18 20.05 -3.37
C THR A 531 -10.04 19.55 -4.27
N MET A 532 -9.49 18.39 -3.95
CA MET A 532 -8.27 17.85 -4.53
C MET A 532 -8.51 16.67 -5.49
N PRO A 533 -7.90 16.67 -6.66
CA PRO A 533 -7.31 17.83 -7.33
C PRO A 533 -8.39 18.74 -7.92
N TYR A 534 -8.08 20.01 -8.16
CA TYR A 534 -9.00 20.95 -8.79
C TYR A 534 -9.38 20.51 -10.21
N THR A 535 -10.69 20.30 -10.43
CA THR A 535 -11.30 19.90 -11.70
C THR A 535 -12.42 20.86 -12.11
N ARG A 536 -12.91 20.72 -13.33
CA ARG A 536 -14.03 21.53 -13.84
C ARG A 536 -15.33 21.41 -13.01
N ASN A 537 -15.52 20.32 -12.28
CA ASN A 537 -16.71 20.07 -11.48
C ASN A 537 -16.54 20.41 -10.00
N THR A 538 -15.31 20.71 -9.54
CA THR A 538 -15.00 20.88 -8.12
C THR A 538 -15.80 21.99 -7.47
N ILE A 539 -15.94 23.15 -8.12
CA ILE A 539 -16.65 24.30 -7.56
C ILE A 539 -18.13 24.00 -7.40
N ASP A 540 -18.78 23.49 -8.45
CA ASP A 540 -20.22 23.19 -8.43
C ASP A 540 -20.55 22.11 -7.40
N GLU A 541 -19.75 21.03 -7.35
CA GLU A 541 -19.90 19.97 -6.36
C GLU A 541 -19.74 20.51 -4.93
N HIS A 542 -18.73 21.35 -4.71
CA HIS A 542 -18.43 21.84 -3.35
C HIS A 542 -19.46 22.84 -2.85
N LEU A 543 -19.97 23.71 -3.71
CA LEU A 543 -21.10 24.59 -3.40
C LEU A 543 -22.34 23.80 -3.03
N ASP A 544 -22.69 22.75 -3.80
CA ASP A 544 -23.86 21.90 -3.48
C ASP A 544 -23.67 21.14 -2.16
N MET A 545 -22.48 20.57 -1.93
CA MET A 545 -22.17 19.90 -0.65
C MET A 545 -22.28 20.86 0.54
N LEU A 546 -21.74 22.08 0.43
CA LEU A 546 -21.80 23.07 1.50
C LEU A 546 -23.24 23.42 1.84
N MET A 547 -24.06 23.69 0.80
CA MET A 547 -25.49 24.01 0.99
C MET A 547 -26.24 22.89 1.73
N VAL A 548 -25.91 21.61 1.43
CA VAL A 548 -26.54 20.45 2.06
C VAL A 548 -26.02 20.23 3.48
N CYS A 549 -24.69 20.19 3.68
CA CYS A 549 -24.08 19.84 4.96
C CYS A 549 -24.33 20.88 6.05
N HIS A 550 -24.40 22.16 5.69
CA HIS A 550 -24.69 23.24 6.64
C HIS A 550 -26.16 23.64 6.71
N HIS A 551 -27.06 22.87 6.05
CA HIS A 551 -28.50 23.15 6.03
C HIS A 551 -28.86 24.56 5.56
N LEU A 552 -28.08 25.09 4.57
CA LEU A 552 -28.28 26.44 4.03
C LEU A 552 -29.49 26.49 3.10
N ASP A 553 -30.19 27.64 3.11
CA ASP A 553 -31.40 27.86 2.30
C ASP A 553 -31.07 28.71 1.06
N LYS A 554 -31.28 28.15 -0.12
CA LYS A 554 -31.10 28.83 -1.42
C LYS A 554 -32.00 30.06 -1.61
N SER A 555 -33.01 30.24 -0.76
CA SER A 555 -33.88 31.44 -0.76
C SER A 555 -33.38 32.54 0.17
N ASN A 556 -32.39 32.25 1.01
CA ASN A 556 -31.77 33.18 1.94
C ASN A 556 -30.50 33.82 1.31
N SER A 557 -30.50 35.14 1.16
CA SER A 557 -29.37 35.87 0.56
C SER A 557 -28.07 35.78 1.38
N GLU A 558 -28.17 35.70 2.70
CA GLU A 558 -27.06 35.57 3.62
C GLU A 558 -26.41 34.19 3.49
N ASP A 559 -27.21 33.12 3.38
CA ASP A 559 -26.70 31.76 3.17
C ASP A 559 -25.99 31.61 1.84
N ILE A 560 -26.52 32.23 0.77
CA ILE A 560 -25.86 32.27 -0.54
C ILE A 560 -24.53 33.03 -0.45
N ALA A 561 -24.53 34.22 0.19
CA ALA A 561 -23.33 35.02 0.37
C ALA A 561 -22.26 34.29 1.20
N PHE A 562 -22.67 33.55 2.24
CA PHE A 562 -21.81 32.71 3.03
C PHE A 562 -21.15 31.62 2.17
N ALA A 563 -21.92 30.86 1.43
CA ALA A 563 -21.42 29.82 0.54
C ALA A 563 -20.46 30.39 -0.52
N ASP A 564 -20.81 31.52 -1.14
CA ASP A 564 -20.01 32.19 -2.15
C ASP A 564 -18.70 32.80 -1.59
N SER A 565 -18.69 33.20 -0.31
CA SER A 565 -17.47 33.71 0.34
C SER A 565 -16.46 32.58 0.65
N ARG A 566 -16.93 31.36 0.88
CA ARG A 566 -16.15 30.21 1.33
C ARG A 566 -15.61 29.38 0.16
N ILE A 567 -16.40 29.14 -0.86
CA ILE A 567 -16.00 28.32 -2.01
C ILE A 567 -15.44 29.21 -3.11
N ARG A 568 -14.10 29.23 -3.24
CA ARG A 568 -13.39 30.12 -4.17
C ARG A 568 -12.43 29.35 -5.07
N GLN A 569 -12.54 29.60 -6.36
CA GLN A 569 -11.66 29.01 -7.36
C GLN A 569 -10.20 29.35 -7.09
N GLU A 570 -9.90 30.54 -6.64
CA GLU A 570 -8.55 31.05 -6.46
C GLU A 570 -7.78 30.28 -5.39
N THR A 571 -8.42 30.01 -4.25
CA THR A 571 -7.79 29.25 -3.15
C THR A 571 -7.70 27.76 -3.48
N ILE A 572 -8.74 27.17 -4.08
CA ILE A 572 -8.76 25.76 -4.53
C ILE A 572 -7.71 25.52 -5.62
N ALA A 573 -7.58 26.44 -6.59
CA ALA A 573 -6.53 26.34 -7.62
C ALA A 573 -5.12 26.53 -7.06
N ALA A 574 -4.95 27.31 -6.01
CA ALA A 574 -3.67 27.47 -5.34
C ALA A 574 -3.28 26.22 -4.50
N GLU A 575 -4.27 25.53 -3.93
CA GLU A 575 -4.08 24.34 -3.07
C GLU A 575 -3.24 23.27 -3.74
N ASP A 576 -3.58 22.84 -4.97
CA ASP A 576 -2.82 21.85 -5.73
C ASP A 576 -1.34 22.23 -5.86
N VAL A 577 -1.08 23.52 -6.15
CA VAL A 577 0.27 24.05 -6.32
C VAL A 577 1.03 24.07 -5.00
N LEU A 578 0.37 24.44 -3.89
CA LEU A 578 0.98 24.44 -2.55
C LEU A 578 1.36 23.03 -2.09
N HIS A 579 0.56 22.02 -2.45
CA HIS A 579 0.94 20.64 -2.25
C HIS A 579 2.19 20.23 -3.01
N ASP A 580 2.29 20.63 -4.28
CA ASP A 580 3.45 20.32 -5.12
C ASP A 580 4.71 21.08 -4.70
N MET A 581 4.55 22.25 -4.08
CA MET A 581 5.65 23.02 -3.49
C MET A 581 6.11 22.47 -2.12
N GLY A 582 5.37 21.52 -1.53
CA GLY A 582 5.66 20.98 -0.19
C GLY A 582 5.31 21.95 0.95
N ILE A 583 4.40 22.89 0.70
CA ILE A 583 3.89 23.85 1.69
C ILE A 583 2.75 23.19 2.49
N PHE A 584 1.83 22.51 1.84
CA PHE A 584 0.81 21.70 2.50
C PHE A 584 1.36 20.31 2.82
N SER A 585 1.23 19.89 4.09
CA SER A 585 1.97 18.75 4.63
C SER A 585 1.19 17.44 4.57
N MET A 586 -0.15 17.48 4.61
CA MET A 586 -0.98 16.28 4.73
C MET A 586 -2.19 16.31 3.80
N MET A 587 -2.69 15.10 3.51
CA MET A 587 -3.93 14.83 2.79
C MET A 587 -4.82 13.95 3.65
N SER A 588 -6.09 14.27 3.77
CA SER A 588 -7.10 13.56 4.56
C SER A 588 -8.45 13.51 3.85
N SER A 589 -9.46 12.88 4.45
CA SER A 589 -10.75 12.72 3.77
C SER A 589 -11.79 13.77 4.11
N ASP A 590 -12.00 14.09 5.37
CA ASP A 590 -13.25 14.70 5.87
C ASP A 590 -14.43 13.74 5.67
N SER A 591 -14.24 12.49 6.11
CA SER A 591 -15.10 11.36 5.77
C SER A 591 -16.54 11.54 6.23
N GLN A 592 -17.49 11.33 5.33
CA GLN A 592 -18.95 11.38 5.56
C GLN A 592 -19.50 12.76 5.97
N ALA A 593 -18.66 13.81 6.11
CA ALA A 593 -19.11 15.19 6.20
C ALA A 593 -19.12 15.84 4.81
N MET A 594 -17.93 16.07 4.22
CA MET A 594 -17.83 16.61 2.86
C MET A 594 -16.94 15.74 1.95
N GLY A 595 -16.19 14.74 2.48
CA GLY A 595 -15.25 13.95 1.75
C GLY A 595 -15.44 12.44 1.84
N ARG A 596 -14.50 11.68 1.22
CA ARG A 596 -14.61 10.25 0.96
C ARG A 596 -13.37 9.51 1.45
N VAL A 597 -13.53 8.71 2.52
CA VAL A 597 -12.44 7.93 3.14
C VAL A 597 -11.71 7.01 2.16
N GLY A 598 -12.42 6.41 1.21
CA GLY A 598 -11.86 5.51 0.21
C GLY A 598 -11.04 6.19 -0.90
N GLU A 599 -10.96 7.51 -0.93
CA GLU A 599 -10.33 8.26 -2.02
C GLU A 599 -9.07 9.05 -1.60
N VAL A 600 -8.64 8.99 -0.34
CA VAL A 600 -7.47 9.75 0.13
C VAL A 600 -6.23 9.44 -0.71
N ILE A 601 -5.90 8.16 -0.85
CA ILE A 601 -4.72 7.72 -1.60
C ILE A 601 -4.88 8.04 -3.08
N THR A 602 -6.00 7.67 -3.67
CA THR A 602 -6.28 7.90 -5.10
C THR A 602 -6.17 9.38 -5.47
N ARG A 603 -6.81 10.27 -4.71
CA ARG A 603 -6.79 11.71 -5.01
C ARG A 603 -5.43 12.35 -4.77
N THR A 604 -4.67 11.84 -3.83
CA THR A 604 -3.27 12.27 -3.64
C THR A 604 -2.44 12.00 -4.90
N TRP A 605 -2.57 10.82 -5.51
CA TRP A 605 -1.85 10.49 -6.74
C TRP A 605 -2.40 11.18 -7.98
N GLN A 606 -3.70 11.44 -8.04
CA GLN A 606 -4.32 12.28 -9.07
C GLN A 606 -3.76 13.72 -9.04
N ALA A 607 -3.61 14.30 -7.84
CA ALA A 607 -3.01 15.62 -7.67
C ALA A 607 -1.54 15.63 -8.09
N ALA A 608 -0.77 14.62 -7.72
CA ALA A 608 0.64 14.48 -8.14
C ALA A 608 0.78 14.41 -9.67
N ASP A 609 -0.06 13.62 -10.35
CA ASP A 609 -0.10 13.50 -11.80
C ASP A 609 -0.48 14.82 -12.47
N LYS A 610 -1.53 15.48 -11.97
CA LYS A 610 -1.96 16.78 -12.47
C LYS A 610 -0.83 17.82 -12.35
N MET A 611 -0.19 17.88 -11.19
CA MET A 611 0.89 18.84 -10.97
C MET A 611 2.10 18.58 -11.86
N LYS A 612 2.45 17.32 -12.10
CA LYS A 612 3.49 16.99 -13.09
C LYS A 612 3.12 17.49 -14.49
N LYS A 613 1.89 17.26 -14.93
CA LYS A 613 1.42 17.68 -16.27
C LYS A 613 1.40 19.20 -16.43
N GLN A 614 1.05 19.96 -15.39
CA GLN A 614 0.94 21.43 -15.47
C GLN A 614 2.23 22.18 -15.11
N ARG A 615 3.04 21.63 -14.19
CA ARG A 615 4.23 22.32 -13.69
C ARG A 615 5.55 21.69 -14.16
N GLY A 616 5.49 20.50 -14.80
CA GLY A 616 6.68 19.79 -15.25
C GLY A 616 7.43 19.07 -14.12
N THR A 617 8.71 18.83 -14.35
CA THR A 617 9.62 18.16 -13.40
C THR A 617 9.92 19.09 -12.22
N LEU A 618 9.98 18.56 -10.99
CA LEU A 618 10.49 19.33 -9.85
C LEU A 618 11.98 19.63 -10.02
N ASP A 619 12.45 20.75 -9.46
CA ASP A 619 13.87 21.13 -9.51
C ASP A 619 14.79 20.07 -8.87
N THR A 620 14.25 19.26 -7.96
CA THR A 620 14.95 18.16 -7.27
C THR A 620 14.88 16.83 -8.01
N ASP A 621 14.03 16.72 -9.02
CA ASP A 621 13.87 15.54 -9.87
C ASP A 621 14.65 15.71 -11.20
N CYS A 622 14.68 14.68 -12.01
CA CYS A 622 15.28 14.73 -13.34
C CYS A 622 14.26 14.29 -14.41
N ALA A 623 14.60 14.45 -15.68
CA ALA A 623 13.70 14.09 -16.78
C ALA A 623 13.38 12.58 -16.85
N ARG A 624 14.11 11.74 -16.12
CA ARG A 624 13.95 10.28 -16.12
C ARG A 624 12.93 9.78 -15.11
N ASN A 625 12.81 10.43 -13.94
CA ASN A 625 11.97 9.97 -12.84
C ASN A 625 11.38 11.13 -12.03
N ASP A 626 10.40 10.79 -11.20
CA ASP A 626 9.68 11.70 -10.31
C ASP A 626 9.88 11.33 -8.84
N ASN A 627 11.01 10.72 -8.49
CA ASN A 627 11.23 10.11 -7.17
C ASN A 627 10.99 11.08 -6.00
N ASN A 628 11.46 12.34 -6.10
CA ASN A 628 11.25 13.31 -5.02
C ASN A 628 9.78 13.78 -4.95
N ARG A 629 9.10 13.94 -6.11
CA ARG A 629 7.65 14.19 -6.10
C ARG A 629 6.92 13.01 -5.46
N VAL A 630 7.25 11.78 -5.80
CA VAL A 630 6.62 10.59 -5.22
C VAL A 630 6.85 10.52 -3.71
N LYS A 631 8.08 10.73 -3.23
CA LYS A 631 8.39 10.80 -1.78
C LYS A 631 7.60 11.91 -1.08
N ARG A 632 7.43 13.07 -1.72
CA ARG A 632 6.61 14.19 -1.22
C ARG A 632 5.15 13.79 -1.06
N TYR A 633 4.57 13.17 -2.07
CA TYR A 633 3.13 12.86 -2.05
C TYR A 633 2.80 11.66 -1.17
N ILE A 634 3.64 10.60 -1.13
CA ILE A 634 3.40 9.47 -0.23
C ILE A 634 3.48 9.89 1.24
N SER A 635 4.36 10.83 1.59
CA SER A 635 4.51 11.34 2.96
C SER A 635 3.23 12.00 3.49
N LYS A 636 2.37 12.53 2.62
CA LYS A 636 1.17 13.29 2.99
C LYS A 636 0.08 12.45 3.67
N TYR A 637 0.04 11.17 3.41
CA TYR A 637 -0.94 10.25 3.99
C TYR A 637 -0.29 9.06 4.73
N THR A 638 1.02 9.12 4.95
CA THR A 638 1.77 8.10 5.70
C THR A 638 2.51 8.73 6.87
N ILE A 639 3.76 9.15 6.70
CA ILE A 639 4.61 9.60 7.82
C ILE A 639 4.18 10.96 8.39
N ASN A 640 3.70 11.92 7.58
CA ASN A 640 3.37 13.25 8.10
C ASN A 640 2.19 13.25 9.06
N PRO A 641 1.04 12.60 8.79
CA PRO A 641 0.00 12.46 9.81
C PRO A 641 0.44 11.63 11.01
N ALA A 642 1.34 10.65 10.85
CA ALA A 642 1.90 9.91 11.97
C ALA A 642 2.74 10.80 12.91
N VAL A 643 3.60 11.64 12.35
CA VAL A 643 4.39 12.63 13.11
C VAL A 643 3.44 13.63 13.79
N THR A 644 2.49 14.18 13.03
CA THR A 644 1.52 15.17 13.52
C THR A 644 0.77 14.68 14.76
N HIS A 645 0.36 13.41 14.79
CA HIS A 645 -0.46 12.85 15.88
C HIS A 645 0.33 11.97 16.86
N GLY A 646 1.66 12.04 16.85
CA GLY A 646 2.52 11.38 17.85
C GLY A 646 2.52 9.86 17.81
N ILE A 647 2.33 9.27 16.64
CA ILE A 647 2.31 7.81 16.42
C ILE A 647 3.41 7.31 15.46
N SER A 648 4.34 8.20 15.10
CA SER A 648 5.38 7.91 14.10
C SER A 648 6.43 6.90 14.56
N GLU A 649 6.54 6.63 15.85
CA GLU A 649 7.37 5.53 16.36
C GLU A 649 6.82 4.16 16.00
N TYR A 650 5.50 4.07 15.72
CA TYR A 650 4.81 2.81 15.50
C TYR A 650 4.45 2.57 14.04
N VAL A 651 4.01 3.61 13.31
CA VAL A 651 3.46 3.51 11.95
C VAL A 651 3.92 4.65 11.05
N GLY A 652 3.54 4.63 9.77
CA GLY A 652 3.70 5.74 8.82
C GLY A 652 4.90 5.65 7.90
N SER A 653 5.79 4.68 8.06
CA SER A 653 6.90 4.44 7.13
C SER A 653 7.36 2.98 7.18
N VAL A 654 8.09 2.56 6.14
CA VAL A 654 8.68 1.21 6.04
C VAL A 654 10.07 1.27 6.68
N GLU A 655 10.12 1.11 8.00
CA GLU A 655 11.35 1.18 8.80
C GLU A 655 11.39 0.07 9.86
N VAL A 656 12.61 -0.44 10.13
CA VAL A 656 12.81 -1.49 11.14
C VAL A 656 12.37 -1.01 12.52
N GLY A 657 11.63 -1.85 13.24
CA GLY A 657 11.09 -1.60 14.58
C GLY A 657 9.63 -1.12 14.57
N LYS A 658 9.11 -0.62 13.46
CA LYS A 658 7.71 -0.22 13.32
C LYS A 658 6.78 -1.42 13.11
N LEU A 659 5.50 -1.23 13.41
CA LEU A 659 4.46 -2.20 13.12
C LEU A 659 4.42 -2.49 11.61
N ALA A 660 4.29 -3.75 11.26
CA ALA A 660 4.19 -4.17 9.86
C ALA A 660 2.78 -3.92 9.30
N ASP A 661 2.38 -2.64 9.31
CA ASP A 661 1.18 -2.12 8.67
C ASP A 661 1.55 -1.74 7.24
N LEU A 662 1.34 -2.65 6.31
CA LEU A 662 1.88 -2.58 4.96
C LEU A 662 0.78 -2.80 3.91
N VAL A 663 0.95 -2.19 2.75
CA VAL A 663 0.05 -2.37 1.60
C VAL A 663 0.85 -2.80 0.38
N LEU A 664 0.41 -3.86 -0.27
CA LEU A 664 0.95 -4.38 -1.52
C LEU A 664 0.05 -3.95 -2.68
N TRP A 665 0.66 -3.52 -3.78
CA TRP A 665 -0.01 -3.02 -4.97
C TRP A 665 0.55 -3.65 -6.25
N GLN A 666 -0.31 -4.05 -7.15
CA GLN A 666 0.13 -4.21 -8.55
C GLN A 666 0.45 -2.83 -9.14
N PRO A 667 1.56 -2.65 -9.86
CA PRO A 667 1.92 -1.35 -10.43
C PRO A 667 0.81 -0.71 -11.27
N ALA A 668 0.09 -1.53 -12.05
CA ALA A 668 -1.05 -1.09 -12.86
C ALA A 668 -2.24 -0.56 -12.05
N LEU A 669 -2.40 -1.01 -10.80
CA LEU A 669 -3.51 -0.66 -9.89
C LEU A 669 -3.05 0.24 -8.73
N PHE A 670 -1.81 0.71 -8.76
CA PHE A 670 -1.22 1.53 -7.70
C PHE A 670 -2.06 2.78 -7.41
N GLY A 671 -2.34 2.99 -6.14
CA GLY A 671 -3.13 4.13 -5.66
C GLY A 671 -4.64 4.02 -5.88
N ALA A 672 -5.11 3.01 -6.62
CA ALA A 672 -6.53 2.79 -6.88
C ALA A 672 -7.08 1.55 -6.15
N LYS A 673 -6.41 0.41 -6.28
CA LYS A 673 -6.89 -0.89 -5.75
C LYS A 673 -5.73 -1.72 -5.19
N PRO A 674 -5.61 -1.83 -3.85
CA PRO A 674 -4.59 -2.66 -3.22
C PRO A 674 -4.70 -4.14 -3.61
N GLU A 675 -3.59 -4.85 -3.63
CA GLU A 675 -3.56 -6.31 -3.74
C GLU A 675 -3.85 -6.95 -2.37
N MET A 676 -3.18 -6.44 -1.32
CA MET A 676 -3.23 -7.00 0.02
C MET A 676 -2.91 -5.91 1.06
N VAL A 677 -3.55 -5.97 2.21
CA VAL A 677 -3.30 -5.10 3.36
C VAL A 677 -2.91 -5.95 4.57
N LEU A 678 -1.75 -5.66 5.14
CA LEU A 678 -1.26 -6.29 6.36
C LEU A 678 -1.40 -5.31 7.53
N LYS A 679 -1.76 -5.86 8.69
CA LYS A 679 -1.79 -5.18 9.98
C LYS A 679 -0.93 -5.98 10.97
N CYS A 680 0.05 -5.34 11.60
CA CYS A 680 1.01 -6.01 12.46
C CYS A 680 1.52 -7.34 11.84
N GLY A 681 1.85 -7.32 10.55
CA GLY A 681 2.39 -8.46 9.82
C GLY A 681 1.41 -9.58 9.47
N THR A 682 0.14 -9.47 9.88
CA THR A 682 -0.90 -10.44 9.50
C THR A 682 -1.74 -9.91 8.33
N ILE A 683 -2.11 -10.81 7.39
CA ILE A 683 -2.98 -10.45 6.27
C ILE A 683 -4.38 -10.19 6.83
N THR A 684 -4.80 -8.92 6.79
CA THR A 684 -6.07 -8.46 7.36
C THR A 684 -7.14 -8.27 6.29
N ALA A 685 -6.77 -7.81 5.10
CA ALA A 685 -7.66 -7.70 3.96
C ALA A 685 -6.92 -8.02 2.65
N SER A 686 -7.63 -8.64 1.71
CA SER A 686 -7.11 -8.90 0.38
C SER A 686 -8.27 -9.04 -0.61
N ARG A 687 -7.97 -8.90 -1.88
CA ARG A 687 -8.90 -9.34 -2.93
C ARG A 687 -8.90 -10.87 -3.01
N MET A 688 -10.07 -11.47 -3.18
CA MET A 688 -10.25 -12.92 -3.27
C MET A 688 -11.31 -13.25 -4.29
N GLY A 689 -11.06 -14.27 -5.10
CA GLY A 689 -12.01 -14.79 -6.06
C GLY A 689 -13.06 -15.71 -5.41
N ASP A 690 -13.87 -16.38 -6.27
CA ASP A 690 -14.93 -17.30 -5.87
C ASP A 690 -14.44 -18.29 -4.80
N ALA A 691 -14.98 -18.19 -3.58
CA ALA A 691 -14.56 -18.98 -2.44
C ALA A 691 -14.81 -20.50 -2.59
N ASN A 692 -15.63 -20.91 -3.55
CA ASN A 692 -15.87 -22.32 -3.86
C ASN A 692 -15.06 -22.80 -5.08
N ALA A 693 -14.21 -21.96 -5.64
CA ALA A 693 -13.41 -22.33 -6.79
C ALA A 693 -12.23 -23.23 -6.41
N SER A 694 -11.66 -23.91 -7.39
CA SER A 694 -10.49 -24.79 -7.23
C SER A 694 -9.19 -24.04 -6.94
N ILE A 695 -9.17 -22.73 -7.27
CA ILE A 695 -8.07 -21.79 -7.01
C ILE A 695 -8.65 -20.43 -6.56
N PRO A 696 -7.86 -19.51 -5.95
CA PRO A 696 -8.40 -18.30 -5.34
C PRO A 696 -8.62 -17.11 -6.30
N THR A 697 -8.49 -17.32 -7.59
CA THR A 697 -8.45 -16.23 -8.60
C THR A 697 -9.65 -16.11 -9.55
N PRO A 698 -10.62 -17.09 -9.63
CA PRO A 698 -11.75 -16.94 -10.55
C PRO A 698 -12.72 -15.82 -10.16
N GLU A 699 -13.26 -15.15 -11.16
CA GLU A 699 -14.25 -14.09 -11.00
C GLU A 699 -15.61 -14.57 -10.42
N PRO A 700 -16.28 -13.76 -9.61
CA PRO A 700 -15.93 -12.37 -9.23
C PRO A 700 -14.84 -12.31 -8.15
N VAL A 701 -13.84 -11.47 -8.37
CA VAL A 701 -12.82 -11.15 -7.39
C VAL A 701 -13.27 -9.93 -6.59
N VAL A 702 -13.38 -10.07 -5.27
CA VAL A 702 -13.88 -9.03 -4.36
C VAL A 702 -12.93 -8.83 -3.18
N TYR A 703 -12.97 -7.64 -2.57
CA TYR A 703 -12.28 -7.44 -1.30
C TYR A 703 -13.01 -8.13 -0.16
N THR A 704 -12.26 -8.76 0.72
CA THR A 704 -12.77 -9.41 1.91
C THR A 704 -11.77 -9.35 3.07
N ASP A 705 -12.32 -9.41 4.29
CA ASP A 705 -11.49 -9.54 5.49
C ASP A 705 -10.80 -10.92 5.48
N MET A 706 -9.52 -10.94 5.85
CA MET A 706 -8.72 -12.15 6.01
C MET A 706 -8.58 -12.52 7.48
N PHE A 707 -7.95 -13.66 7.79
CA PHE A 707 -7.86 -14.17 9.15
C PHE A 707 -7.25 -13.20 10.17
N GLY A 708 -6.34 -12.30 9.74
CA GLY A 708 -5.82 -11.22 10.58
C GLY A 708 -6.86 -10.19 11.03
N GLY A 709 -8.01 -10.09 10.32
CA GLY A 709 -9.15 -9.25 10.65
C GLY A 709 -10.28 -9.96 11.41
N HIS A 710 -10.07 -11.18 11.91
CA HIS A 710 -11.11 -11.99 12.53
C HIS A 710 -10.80 -12.42 13.97
N GLY A 711 -11.85 -12.54 14.79
CA GLY A 711 -11.79 -13.07 16.13
C GLY A 711 -10.75 -12.37 17.01
N LYS A 712 -10.08 -13.13 17.86
CA LYS A 712 -9.02 -12.60 18.73
C LYS A 712 -7.71 -12.26 18.03
N ALA A 713 -7.50 -12.70 16.78
CA ALA A 713 -6.37 -12.25 15.99
C ALA A 713 -6.41 -10.73 15.75
N LEU A 714 -7.61 -10.18 15.53
CA LEU A 714 -7.83 -8.75 15.33
C LEU A 714 -7.33 -7.91 16.51
N SER A 715 -7.53 -8.36 17.76
CA SER A 715 -7.08 -7.65 18.95
C SER A 715 -5.56 -7.54 19.05
N GLN A 716 -4.82 -8.40 18.36
CA GLN A 716 -3.36 -8.39 18.30
C GLN A 716 -2.80 -7.72 17.02
N SER A 717 -3.61 -7.64 15.97
CA SER A 717 -3.19 -7.07 14.68
C SER A 717 -3.55 -5.58 14.53
N CYS A 718 -4.35 -5.02 15.41
CA CYS A 718 -4.79 -3.63 15.35
C CYS A 718 -4.57 -2.92 16.68
N VAL A 719 -4.28 -1.61 16.61
CA VAL A 719 -3.91 -0.78 17.76
C VAL A 719 -4.96 0.30 18.03
N THR A 720 -5.24 0.55 19.30
CA THR A 720 -5.95 1.73 19.78
C THR A 720 -4.93 2.68 20.42
N PHE A 721 -4.78 3.87 19.85
CA PHE A 721 -3.90 4.89 20.43
C PHE A 721 -4.65 5.76 21.44
N VAL A 722 -4.03 6.02 22.58
CA VAL A 722 -4.59 6.81 23.67
C VAL A 722 -3.58 7.86 24.14
N SER A 723 -4.02 8.83 24.96
CA SER A 723 -3.09 9.75 25.62
C SER A 723 -2.09 8.97 26.47
N LYS A 724 -0.86 9.50 26.58
CA LYS A 724 0.15 8.90 27.46
C LYS A 724 -0.33 8.84 28.92
N TRP A 725 -1.08 9.86 29.39
CA TRP A 725 -1.64 9.84 30.72
C TRP A 725 -2.55 8.65 30.97
N ALA A 726 -3.51 8.40 30.06
CA ALA A 726 -4.44 7.28 30.19
C ALA A 726 -3.74 5.92 30.09
N TYR A 727 -2.73 5.81 29.21
CA TYR A 727 -1.88 4.62 29.10
C TYR A 727 -1.13 4.32 30.40
N ASP A 728 -0.48 5.34 30.99
CA ASP A 728 0.28 5.22 32.24
C ASP A 728 -0.64 4.95 33.48
N HIS A 729 -1.98 5.09 33.30
CA HIS A 729 -3.00 4.81 34.31
C HIS A 729 -3.86 3.58 33.95
N ASP A 730 -3.31 2.64 33.21
CA ASP A 730 -3.89 1.33 32.92
C ASP A 730 -5.31 1.37 32.33
N ILE A 731 -5.57 2.31 31.41
CA ILE A 731 -6.90 2.50 30.76
C ILE A 731 -7.41 1.21 30.10
N ALA A 732 -6.53 0.40 29.53
CA ALA A 732 -6.89 -0.88 28.90
C ALA A 732 -7.52 -1.84 29.92
N GLU A 733 -6.91 -2.00 31.09
CA GLU A 733 -7.42 -2.85 32.18
C GLU A 733 -8.75 -2.30 32.73
N HIS A 734 -8.81 -0.98 32.99
CA HIS A 734 -10.01 -0.31 33.52
C HIS A 734 -11.24 -0.45 32.60
N LEU A 735 -11.04 -0.46 31.27
CA LEU A 735 -12.11 -0.59 30.29
C LEU A 735 -12.33 -2.03 29.81
N GLY A 736 -11.45 -2.97 30.20
CA GLY A 736 -11.47 -4.37 29.77
C GLY A 736 -11.18 -4.54 28.29
N LEU A 737 -10.25 -3.73 27.74
CA LEU A 737 -9.86 -3.82 26.34
C LEU A 737 -8.93 -5.03 26.13
N GLU A 738 -9.23 -5.85 25.14
CA GLU A 738 -8.36 -6.96 24.71
C GLU A 738 -7.36 -6.51 23.62
N ARG A 739 -7.65 -5.42 22.96
CA ARG A 739 -6.88 -4.85 21.87
C ARG A 739 -5.58 -4.21 22.39
N VAL A 740 -4.54 -4.25 21.56
CA VAL A 740 -3.28 -3.56 21.84
C VAL A 740 -3.54 -2.06 21.99
N VAL A 741 -3.16 -1.50 23.14
CA VAL A 741 -3.24 -0.06 23.43
C VAL A 741 -1.84 0.52 23.50
N LEU A 742 -1.59 1.62 22.77
CA LEU A 742 -0.31 2.32 22.75
C LEU A 742 -0.49 3.83 23.01
N PRO A 743 0.49 4.51 23.63
CA PRO A 743 0.40 5.93 23.89
C PRO A 743 0.80 6.76 22.65
N VAL A 744 0.22 7.96 22.51
CA VAL A 744 0.78 9.01 21.66
C VAL A 744 1.89 9.76 22.40
N SER A 745 2.86 10.30 21.67
CA SER A 745 3.99 11.06 22.23
C SER A 745 4.57 12.03 21.20
N HIS A 746 5.33 13.02 21.67
CA HIS A 746 5.99 14.01 20.81
C HIS A 746 5.03 14.80 19.92
N CYS A 747 3.84 15.15 20.44
CA CYS A 747 2.87 15.94 19.70
C CYS A 747 3.15 17.45 19.78
N ARG A 748 3.90 17.91 20.79
CA ARG A 748 4.06 19.34 21.10
C ARG A 748 5.45 19.89 20.79
N ASP A 749 6.45 19.06 20.64
CA ASP A 749 7.84 19.41 20.31
C ASP A 749 8.17 19.36 18.80
N ILE A 750 7.14 19.22 17.96
CA ILE A 750 7.24 19.17 16.50
C ILE A 750 6.82 20.49 15.86
N SER A 751 7.29 20.67 14.63
CA SER A 751 6.96 21.82 13.78
C SER A 751 6.78 21.38 12.32
N LYS A 752 6.45 22.30 11.45
CA LYS A 752 6.39 22.03 10.00
C LYS A 752 7.74 21.54 9.43
N ARG A 753 8.86 21.84 10.09
CA ARG A 753 10.20 21.37 9.69
C ARG A 753 10.38 19.86 9.87
N ASP A 754 9.51 19.22 10.66
CA ASP A 754 9.50 17.77 10.87
C ASP A 754 8.65 17.02 9.83
N MET A 755 7.92 17.76 8.98
CA MET A 755 7.09 17.19 7.90
C MET A 755 7.97 16.71 6.75
N ARG A 756 8.13 15.40 6.60
CA ARG A 756 8.99 14.78 5.59
C ARG A 756 8.60 15.25 4.19
N HIS A 757 9.57 15.82 3.44
CA HIS A 757 9.43 16.34 2.09
C HIS A 757 8.36 17.44 1.91
N ASN A 758 7.76 17.94 3.01
CA ASN A 758 6.66 18.90 3.02
C ASN A 758 6.86 19.97 4.11
N ASP A 759 8.09 20.44 4.23
CA ASP A 759 8.58 21.35 5.26
C ASP A 759 8.83 22.79 4.72
N THR A 760 8.36 23.08 3.51
CA THR A 760 8.59 24.38 2.87
C THR A 760 7.82 25.49 3.60
N LEU A 761 8.53 26.54 3.98
CA LEU A 761 7.98 27.78 4.52
C LEU A 761 8.07 28.89 3.45
N ALA A 762 7.02 29.70 3.32
CA ALA A 762 6.95 30.80 2.34
C ALA A 762 6.05 31.91 2.85
N ASP A 763 6.21 33.13 2.31
CA ASP A 763 5.29 34.26 2.56
C ASP A 763 4.03 34.06 1.71
N ILE A 764 2.90 33.74 2.35
CA ILE A 764 1.61 33.48 1.70
C ILE A 764 0.68 34.65 1.97
N ARG A 765 0.14 35.23 0.91
CA ARG A 765 -0.82 36.34 0.98
C ARG A 765 -2.02 36.06 0.12
N VAL A 766 -3.19 36.50 0.59
CA VAL A 766 -4.45 36.46 -0.15
C VAL A 766 -4.94 37.90 -0.31
N ASP A 767 -5.27 38.26 -1.52
CA ASP A 767 -5.90 39.56 -1.78
C ASP A 767 -7.38 39.51 -1.39
N PRO A 768 -7.88 40.35 -0.48
CA PRO A 768 -9.22 40.24 0.07
C PRO A 768 -10.33 40.61 -0.91
N GLU A 769 -10.01 41.29 -2.03
CA GLU A 769 -11.00 41.65 -3.04
C GLU A 769 -11.06 40.64 -4.17
N THR A 770 -9.92 40.13 -4.62
CA THR A 770 -9.81 39.24 -5.78
C THR A 770 -9.58 37.77 -5.38
N TYR A 771 -9.34 37.50 -4.12
CA TYR A 771 -8.99 36.17 -3.57
C TYR A 771 -7.69 35.58 -4.14
N THR A 772 -6.95 36.36 -4.90
CA THR A 772 -5.70 35.92 -5.53
C THR A 772 -4.68 35.55 -4.49
N VAL A 773 -4.20 34.30 -4.55
CA VAL A 773 -3.15 33.76 -3.67
C VAL A 773 -1.78 34.07 -4.28
N THR A 774 -0.87 34.59 -3.45
CA THR A 774 0.53 34.77 -3.81
C THR A 774 1.45 34.07 -2.82
N VAL A 775 2.53 33.50 -3.33
CA VAL A 775 3.62 32.89 -2.57
C VAL A 775 4.92 33.60 -2.93
N ASP A 776 5.60 34.19 -1.95
CA ASP A 776 6.81 35.03 -2.16
C ASP A 776 6.62 36.09 -3.24
N GLY A 777 5.42 36.71 -3.26
CA GLY A 777 5.02 37.75 -4.19
C GLY A 777 4.67 37.26 -5.61
N LYS A 778 4.66 35.96 -5.88
CA LYS A 778 4.24 35.39 -7.16
C LYS A 778 2.82 34.82 -7.06
N LYS A 779 1.97 35.15 -8.03
CA LYS A 779 0.62 34.56 -8.12
C LYS A 779 0.72 33.06 -8.32
N ILE A 780 -0.05 32.33 -7.52
CA ILE A 780 -0.16 30.86 -7.56
C ILE A 780 -1.56 30.48 -8.02
N THR A 781 -1.64 29.66 -9.06
CA THR A 781 -2.89 29.13 -9.61
C THR A 781 -2.60 27.94 -10.51
N CYS A 782 -3.60 27.13 -10.78
CA CYS A 782 -3.55 26.06 -11.77
C CYS A 782 -4.86 25.97 -12.54
N GLU A 783 -4.84 25.30 -13.70
CA GLU A 783 -6.04 25.09 -14.50
C GLU A 783 -6.83 23.87 -14.02
N PRO A 784 -8.18 23.89 -14.08
CA PRO A 784 -9.00 22.75 -13.75
C PRO A 784 -8.82 21.63 -14.78
N PHE A 785 -8.71 20.38 -14.34
CA PHE A 785 -8.67 19.22 -15.24
C PHE A 785 -10.10 18.75 -15.59
N SER A 786 -10.27 18.29 -16.82
CA SER A 786 -11.50 17.65 -17.30
C SER A 786 -11.46 16.13 -17.20
N GLU A 787 -10.27 15.55 -17.09
CA GLU A 787 -10.03 14.11 -17.02
C GLU A 787 -8.84 13.82 -16.09
N LEU A 788 -9.00 12.85 -15.19
CA LEU A 788 -7.99 12.44 -14.22
C LEU A 788 -7.52 11.01 -14.51
N ALA A 789 -6.25 10.74 -14.23
CA ALA A 789 -5.75 9.37 -14.05
C ALA A 789 -6.42 8.73 -12.83
N LEU A 790 -6.32 7.41 -12.68
CA LEU A 790 -6.87 6.64 -11.55
C LEU A 790 -8.37 6.93 -11.30
N ALA A 791 -9.15 7.22 -12.34
CA ALA A 791 -10.57 7.54 -12.26
C ALA A 791 -11.42 6.48 -12.98
N GLN A 792 -12.14 6.85 -14.04
CA GLN A 792 -13.13 6.00 -14.70
C GLN A 792 -12.56 4.66 -15.22
N ARG A 793 -11.26 4.57 -15.50
CA ARG A 793 -10.63 3.31 -15.94
C ARG A 793 -10.67 2.21 -14.88
N TYR A 794 -10.71 2.59 -13.60
CA TYR A 794 -10.52 1.67 -12.47
C TYR A 794 -11.78 1.32 -11.71
N PHE A 795 -12.85 2.11 -11.82
CA PHE A 795 -14.04 1.98 -10.98
C PHE A 795 -15.28 1.75 -11.82
N LEU A 796 -16.17 0.86 -11.36
CA LEU A 796 -17.38 0.46 -12.07
C LEU A 796 -18.40 1.62 -12.15
N PHE A 797 -18.43 2.48 -11.12
CA PHE A 797 -19.28 3.67 -11.01
C PHE A 797 -18.46 4.87 -10.57
#